data_ab87fcbdd7d48cc322bbc265189f87ba
#
_entry.id   ab87fcbdd7d48cc322bbc265189f87ba
#
_cell.length_a   1.000
_cell.length_b   1.000
_cell.length_c   1.000
_cell.angle_alpha   90.00
_cell.angle_beta   90.00
_cell.angle_gamma   90.00
#
_symmetry.space_group_name_H-M   'P 1'
#
loop_
_entity.id
_entity.type
_entity.pdbx_description
1 polymer ?
#
loop_
_entity_poly.entity_id
_entity_poly.type
_entity_poly.pdbx_seq_one_letter_code
_entity_poly.pdbx_strand_id
1 'polypeptide(L)'
;MSEFGIKIKNISAGMLYDVNLGIRDYFTYTDAMFNNSLFSFFLQKHGLNIYKGESTRDIICLDYEFGSRSYNDEHARLVKLFCDADGESKERIGQALKKVEENKELYSKKSRDEIREYFYENGVDVTYKRKMKDGSTEEDETIHYEMLFRTSAKAKLGQVIFINSKLYDIVYDWLTIGLGNKMNHDNAKIVEMSAYAPLTTSTIIGTIHIPVENILILKDQDSFFETMTKVVRAEEYEVEVKKRNKKTNKNEKVIEKRKKCVVSEEKRQVKNTVWDGMALIEADYNYLRLPSYINGMALLRNHLFKACAFKSYLQKFFKDWCEKNGYDYNTYQIQDMFGKWHYLKDIKMITTDNAIKWKKFQELMGNNILEAYDYWCERIHADGDIWGIVKTDHPSKLGQYQQLSYQMINTLPCTIDDVKDIAQTSIDYVELLKQDNDEFEKFLRKYANEVNHYEMLADLYAQNHDFGNSKFFRYEKKEIIKQYVFRMRKGKIMVNGDNLTVCGNPYALLLYSVGEDFEKDSTLSQESNCIQCYTKRFDDNEYLAAFRNPHNSPNNICYLHNVYSKEMDKYFAFSKNIIAVNCIHTDIQDRANGMDEDSDFMLVTNQPTMVKCAERCYKDFYTIVNALQESGITYNNTKKDYAAMDNKFSKSRMGIGYSSNLAQLAMTYYWTELQKDNPDDKKLKELYDNFIILSVLAQVIIDGCKREYEIDGNKEIDRISKLPCMSIKRIVGYTESDKPKYKKYDFPEFMKYTREIKYTKKGKELPQDEIDESKNKLKNRINKNLVCPMNWLEYWIDKIQNASTSETIPTEQFFIKMDGYANNRQMSKIRQIIEDYDYYIKNVQANTFLDDDTSTELIVNKSKTVLDELSKIKVGNIVTINRLIETSLGIESKNNSSIYYNKSQKYTRKMLNCLYKMNKEKFLLNFN
;
A
#
# COMPACT_ATOMS: atom_id res chain seq x y z
N MET A 1 -19.20 14.92 14.80
CA MET A 1 -17.89 14.28 14.53
C MET A 1 -17.58 14.49 13.07
N SER A 2 -16.32 14.76 12.72
CA SER A 2 -15.95 14.73 11.30
C SER A 2 -16.15 13.31 10.79
N GLU A 3 -16.70 13.18 9.60
CA GLU A 3 -17.01 11.90 8.94
C GLU A 3 -15.77 11.01 8.78
N PHE A 4 -14.57 11.55 8.97
CA PHE A 4 -13.28 10.95 8.59
C PHE A 4 -12.25 10.79 9.71
N GLY A 5 -12.52 11.20 10.95
CA GLY A 5 -11.55 11.10 12.05
C GLY A 5 -11.04 12.45 12.58
N ILE A 6 -9.96 12.42 13.35
CA ILE A 6 -9.39 13.56 14.06
C ILE A 6 -8.02 13.90 13.45
N LYS A 7 -7.73 15.19 13.24
CA LYS A 7 -6.41 15.63 12.75
C LYS A 7 -5.39 15.54 13.88
N ILE A 8 -4.24 14.95 13.59
CA ILE A 8 -3.07 14.89 14.47
C ILE A 8 -1.86 15.48 13.76
N LYS A 9 -0.82 15.82 14.52
CA LYS A 9 0.44 16.30 13.96
C LYS A 9 1.37 15.14 13.63
N ASN A 10 1.92 15.13 12.42
CA ASN A 10 3.04 14.29 12.04
C ASN A 10 4.31 15.14 12.05
N ILE A 11 5.26 14.80 12.93
CA ILE A 11 6.45 15.60 13.23
C ILE A 11 7.69 14.77 12.95
N SER A 12 8.69 15.37 12.30
CA SER A 12 10.00 14.73 12.15
C SER A 12 10.71 14.61 13.50
N ALA A 13 11.03 13.39 13.91
CA ALA A 13 11.72 13.11 15.17
C ALA A 13 13.08 13.80 15.26
N GLY A 14 13.86 13.80 14.17
CA GLY A 14 15.15 14.49 14.12
C GLY A 14 15.02 16.00 14.28
N MET A 15 13.96 16.61 13.70
CA MET A 15 13.69 18.04 13.87
C MET A 15 13.27 18.37 15.31
N LEU A 16 12.42 17.54 15.90
CA LEU A 16 11.95 17.73 17.27
C LEU A 16 13.10 17.56 18.27
N TYR A 17 14.01 16.62 18.03
CA TYR A 17 15.23 16.45 18.80
C TYR A 17 16.11 17.71 18.74
N ASP A 18 16.29 18.30 17.56
CA ASP A 18 17.03 19.56 17.39
C ASP A 18 16.35 20.72 18.17
N VAL A 19 15.01 20.78 18.22
CA VAL A 19 14.27 21.78 19.00
C VAL A 19 14.48 21.58 20.50
N ASN A 20 14.40 20.37 20.99
CA ASN A 20 14.56 20.05 22.42
C ASN A 20 15.99 20.31 22.90
N LEU A 21 17.00 20.29 22.03
CA LEU A 21 18.38 20.72 22.33
C LEU A 21 18.59 22.24 22.17
N GLY A 22 17.58 23.00 21.79
CA GLY A 22 17.73 24.45 21.53
C GLY A 22 18.46 24.80 20.23
N ILE A 23 18.77 23.83 19.39
CA ILE A 23 19.41 24.04 18.08
C ILE A 23 18.44 24.73 17.11
N ARG A 24 17.14 24.53 17.30
CA ARG A 24 16.06 25.17 16.53
C ARG A 24 15.09 25.88 17.47
N ASP A 25 14.48 26.94 16.96
CA ASP A 25 13.48 27.71 17.70
C ASP A 25 12.04 27.20 17.49
N TYR A 26 11.82 26.35 16.46
CA TYR A 26 10.49 25.79 16.11
C TYR A 26 10.61 24.48 15.34
N PHE A 27 9.55 23.70 15.38
CA PHE A 27 9.35 22.55 14.52
C PHE A 27 8.23 22.80 13.51
N THR A 28 8.33 22.15 12.36
CA THR A 28 7.26 22.08 11.37
C THR A 28 6.58 20.71 11.45
N TYR A 29 5.33 20.67 11.08
CA TYR A 29 4.56 19.43 11.05
C TYR A 29 3.69 19.38 9.80
N THR A 30 3.28 18.19 9.44
CA THR A 30 2.20 17.96 8.49
C THR A 30 0.98 17.44 9.23
N ASP A 31 -0.21 17.77 8.75
CA ASP A 31 -1.42 17.19 9.29
C ASP A 31 -1.52 15.73 8.82
N ALA A 32 -1.84 14.84 9.74
CA ALA A 32 -2.20 13.45 9.47
C ALA A 32 -3.59 13.18 10.06
N MET A 33 -4.28 12.17 9.51
CA MET A 33 -5.58 11.76 10.03
C MET A 33 -5.41 10.59 11.01
N PHE A 34 -5.98 10.74 12.17
CA PHE A 34 -6.23 9.64 13.10
C PHE A 34 -7.68 9.19 12.87
N ASN A 35 -7.81 8.17 12.02
CA ASN A 35 -9.09 7.74 11.50
C ASN A 35 -9.96 7.09 12.58
N ASN A 36 -11.27 7.03 12.33
CA ASN A 36 -12.21 6.33 13.20
C ASN A 36 -11.82 4.86 13.36
N SER A 37 -11.76 4.39 14.60
CA SER A 37 -11.38 3.04 15.00
C SER A 37 -12.00 2.70 16.35
N LEU A 38 -12.00 1.44 16.77
CA LEU A 38 -12.40 1.09 18.13
C LEU A 38 -11.57 1.85 19.16
N PHE A 39 -10.28 1.99 18.90
CA PHE A 39 -9.36 2.76 19.74
C PHE A 39 -9.73 4.25 19.82
N SER A 40 -10.09 4.87 18.70
CA SER A 40 -10.48 6.28 18.72
C SER A 40 -11.78 6.51 19.50
N PHE A 41 -12.71 5.54 19.47
CA PHE A 41 -13.94 5.59 20.26
C PHE A 41 -13.65 5.44 21.75
N PHE A 42 -12.74 4.54 22.12
CA PHE A 42 -12.27 4.41 23.50
C PHE A 42 -11.66 5.72 24.00
N LEU A 43 -10.76 6.32 23.26
CA LEU A 43 -10.12 7.58 23.65
C LEU A 43 -11.12 8.72 23.84
N GLN A 44 -12.11 8.85 22.95
CA GLN A 44 -13.14 9.88 23.07
C GLN A 44 -13.98 9.72 24.33
N LYS A 45 -14.23 8.48 24.75
CA LYS A 45 -14.94 8.14 25.99
C LYS A 45 -14.09 8.44 27.25
N HIS A 46 -12.77 8.40 27.15
CA HIS A 46 -11.83 8.48 28.28
C HIS A 46 -10.99 9.78 28.33
N GLY A 47 -11.49 10.87 27.75
CA GLY A 47 -10.94 12.20 27.99
C GLY A 47 -10.01 12.76 26.92
N LEU A 48 -10.07 12.25 25.69
CA LEU A 48 -9.35 12.86 24.57
C LEU A 48 -9.85 14.30 24.33
N ASN A 49 -8.92 15.27 24.35
CA ASN A 49 -9.24 16.66 24.08
C ASN A 49 -9.31 16.92 22.55
N ILE A 50 -10.47 17.32 22.08
CA ILE A 50 -10.70 17.65 20.67
C ILE A 50 -10.92 19.17 20.54
N TYR A 51 -10.01 19.83 19.83
CA TYR A 51 -10.07 21.26 19.56
C TYR A 51 -10.93 21.55 18.33
N LYS A 52 -11.94 22.41 18.50
CA LYS A 52 -12.88 22.82 17.42
C LYS A 52 -13.54 21.64 16.68
N GLY A 53 -13.64 20.47 17.32
CA GLY A 53 -14.23 19.28 16.71
C GLY A 53 -13.38 18.60 15.63
N GLU A 54 -12.14 19.03 15.36
CA GLU A 54 -11.36 18.58 14.21
C GLU A 54 -9.95 18.04 14.53
N SER A 55 -9.33 18.48 15.62
CA SER A 55 -7.92 18.16 15.92
C SER A 55 -7.67 17.88 17.38
N THR A 56 -6.59 17.12 17.67
CA THR A 56 -6.14 16.89 19.04
C THR A 56 -4.65 17.20 19.19
N ARG A 57 -4.26 17.56 20.40
CA ARG A 57 -2.87 17.65 20.84
C ARG A 57 -2.46 16.42 21.66
N ASP A 58 -3.41 15.58 22.08
CA ASP A 58 -3.09 14.42 22.94
C ASP A 58 -2.40 13.29 22.20
N ILE A 59 -2.45 13.29 20.86
CA ILE A 59 -1.82 12.28 20.01
C ILE A 59 -0.95 12.96 18.97
N ILE A 60 0.28 12.46 18.81
CA ILE A 60 1.17 12.85 17.72
C ILE A 60 1.74 11.63 17.01
N CYS A 61 2.12 11.80 15.77
CA CYS A 61 2.90 10.81 15.02
C CYS A 61 4.33 11.32 14.88
N LEU A 62 5.31 10.55 15.30
CA LEU A 62 6.72 10.86 15.05
C LEU A 62 7.21 10.05 13.87
N ASP A 63 7.92 10.74 12.97
CA ASP A 63 8.53 10.17 11.78
C ASP A 63 10.06 10.15 11.95
N TYR A 64 10.62 8.93 11.94
CA TYR A 64 12.05 8.66 12.12
C TYR A 64 12.76 8.47 10.77
N GLU A 65 12.39 9.24 9.77
CA GLU A 65 13.04 9.20 8.47
C GLU A 65 14.45 9.75 8.50
N PHE A 66 14.65 10.87 9.20
CA PHE A 66 15.91 11.60 9.28
C PHE A 66 16.44 11.67 10.71
N GLY A 67 17.78 11.70 10.82
CA GLY A 67 18.46 12.00 12.07
C GLY A 67 18.51 13.50 12.36
N SER A 68 19.21 13.88 13.44
CA SER A 68 19.49 15.28 13.79
C SER A 68 20.42 15.94 12.76
N ARG A 69 20.45 17.26 12.75
CA ARG A 69 21.39 18.01 11.91
C ARG A 69 22.83 17.89 12.42
N SER A 70 23.77 17.77 11.49
CA SER A 70 25.18 17.92 11.82
C SER A 70 25.62 19.39 11.66
N TYR A 71 26.61 19.80 12.42
CA TYR A 71 27.21 21.10 12.26
C TYR A 71 27.61 21.40 10.81
N ASN A 72 28.35 20.49 10.19
CA ASN A 72 28.82 20.65 8.82
C ASN A 72 27.69 20.78 7.79
N ASP A 73 26.61 20.00 7.93
CA ASP A 73 25.45 20.06 7.01
C ASP A 73 24.69 21.39 7.18
N GLU A 74 24.48 21.85 8.40
CA GLU A 74 23.76 23.10 8.68
C GLU A 74 24.57 24.32 8.32
N HIS A 75 25.85 24.37 8.70
CA HIS A 75 26.75 25.43 8.33
C HIS A 75 26.88 25.60 6.81
N ALA A 76 27.10 24.48 6.07
CA ALA A 76 27.16 24.52 4.61
C ALA A 76 25.83 25.03 3.98
N ARG A 77 24.67 24.60 4.53
CA ARG A 77 23.36 25.07 4.09
C ARG A 77 23.19 26.58 4.28
N LEU A 78 23.54 27.10 5.45
CA LEU A 78 23.40 28.49 5.77
C LEU A 78 24.38 29.36 4.97
N VAL A 79 25.61 28.91 4.76
CA VAL A 79 26.59 29.58 3.89
C VAL A 79 26.04 29.69 2.46
N LYS A 80 25.46 28.61 1.91
CA LYS A 80 24.84 28.65 0.58
C LYS A 80 23.69 29.66 0.52
N LEU A 81 22.80 29.66 1.51
CA LEU A 81 21.69 30.60 1.57
C LEU A 81 22.17 32.05 1.76
N PHE A 82 23.25 32.27 2.52
CA PHE A 82 23.85 33.58 2.72
C PHE A 82 24.44 34.14 1.43
N CYS A 83 25.04 33.29 0.59
CA CYS A 83 25.56 33.71 -0.72
C CYS A 83 24.43 34.08 -1.71
N ASP A 84 23.28 33.42 -1.60
CA ASP A 84 22.15 33.60 -2.52
C ASP A 84 21.13 34.65 -2.04
N ALA A 85 21.33 35.25 -0.84
CA ALA A 85 20.40 36.19 -0.20
C ALA A 85 20.87 37.64 -0.27
N ASP A 86 19.90 38.57 -0.30
CA ASP A 86 20.10 40.02 -0.26
C ASP A 86 19.34 40.71 0.89
N GLY A 87 19.78 41.90 1.28
CA GLY A 87 19.11 42.78 2.24
C GLY A 87 18.86 42.14 3.63
N GLU A 88 17.69 42.35 4.21
CA GLU A 88 17.29 41.81 5.52
C GLU A 88 17.40 40.29 5.64
N SER A 89 17.20 39.58 4.54
CA SER A 89 17.31 38.11 4.51
C SER A 89 18.74 37.65 4.75
N LYS A 90 19.72 38.41 4.22
CA LYS A 90 21.14 38.12 4.38
C LYS A 90 21.59 38.35 5.83
N GLU A 91 21.09 39.43 6.47
CA GLU A 91 21.39 39.73 7.86
C GLU A 91 20.86 38.66 8.82
N ARG A 92 19.60 38.19 8.62
CA ARG A 92 18.99 37.09 9.40
C ARG A 92 19.77 35.76 9.23
N ILE A 93 20.21 35.46 8.03
CA ILE A 93 21.01 34.25 7.77
C ILE A 93 22.40 34.39 8.40
N GLY A 94 22.99 35.55 8.37
CA GLY A 94 24.26 35.85 9.05
C GLY A 94 24.16 35.64 10.58
N GLN A 95 23.09 36.11 11.21
CA GLN A 95 22.82 35.85 12.62
C GLN A 95 22.64 34.34 12.90
N ALA A 96 21.94 33.61 12.03
CA ALA A 96 21.77 32.16 12.15
C ALA A 96 23.12 31.43 12.01
N LEU A 97 24.00 31.86 11.10
CA LEU A 97 25.36 31.31 10.96
C LEU A 97 26.16 31.46 12.24
N LYS A 98 26.18 32.70 12.81
CA LYS A 98 26.87 32.96 14.05
C LYS A 98 26.36 32.10 15.20
N LYS A 99 25.04 31.94 15.34
CA LYS A 99 24.41 31.06 16.34
C LYS A 99 24.83 29.59 16.18
N VAL A 100 24.97 29.09 14.94
CA VAL A 100 25.42 27.74 14.66
C VAL A 100 26.89 27.53 15.01
N GLU A 101 27.73 28.54 14.76
CA GLU A 101 29.15 28.52 15.11
C GLU A 101 29.37 28.54 16.63
N GLU A 102 28.63 29.41 17.35
CA GLU A 102 28.68 29.52 18.82
C GLU A 102 28.21 28.22 19.52
N ASN A 103 27.27 27.50 18.93
CA ASN A 103 26.69 26.27 19.50
C ASN A 103 27.21 25.00 18.86
N LYS A 104 28.40 25.02 18.25
CA LYS A 104 28.95 23.89 17.49
C LYS A 104 28.95 22.57 18.26
N GLU A 105 29.16 22.57 19.56
CA GLU A 105 29.22 21.37 20.40
C GLU A 105 27.85 20.69 20.58
N LEU A 106 26.74 21.46 20.48
CA LEU A 106 25.39 20.92 20.56
C LEU A 106 25.00 20.12 19.29
N TYR A 107 25.64 20.41 18.16
CA TYR A 107 25.38 19.73 16.87
C TYR A 107 26.05 18.35 16.79
N SER A 108 25.89 17.51 17.81
CA SER A 108 26.30 16.12 17.73
C SER A 108 25.33 15.38 16.82
N LYS A 109 25.80 14.94 15.66
CA LYS A 109 24.97 14.22 14.70
C LYS A 109 24.46 12.91 15.32
N LYS A 110 23.17 12.84 15.60
CA LYS A 110 22.49 11.63 16.02
C LYS A 110 21.79 10.99 14.81
N SER A 111 21.94 9.70 14.68
CA SER A 111 21.21 8.94 13.68
C SER A 111 19.73 8.85 14.07
N ARG A 112 18.87 8.54 13.10
CA ARG A 112 17.45 8.28 13.39
C ARG A 112 17.24 7.16 14.40
N ASP A 113 18.12 6.16 14.38
CA ASP A 113 18.06 4.99 15.26
C ASP A 113 18.36 5.40 16.71
N GLU A 114 19.39 6.23 16.95
CA GLU A 114 19.73 6.78 18.27
C GLU A 114 18.65 7.73 18.82
N ILE A 115 18.01 8.53 17.94
CA ILE A 115 16.91 9.42 18.35
C ILE A 115 15.68 8.61 18.75
N ARG A 116 15.39 7.50 18.05
CA ARG A 116 14.30 6.61 18.42
C ARG A 116 14.53 5.98 19.79
N GLU A 117 15.74 5.46 20.04
CA GLU A 117 16.10 4.93 21.36
C GLU A 117 15.88 5.98 22.45
N TYR A 118 16.39 7.18 22.24
CA TYR A 118 16.25 8.27 23.21
C TYR A 118 14.79 8.65 23.50
N PHE A 119 13.94 8.80 22.45
CA PHE A 119 12.55 9.19 22.63
C PHE A 119 11.68 8.06 23.17
N TYR A 120 12.02 6.79 22.91
CA TYR A 120 11.30 5.67 23.48
C TYR A 120 11.56 5.54 24.98
N GLU A 121 12.81 5.77 25.41
CA GLU A 121 13.20 5.67 26.82
C GLU A 121 12.70 6.86 27.64
N ASN A 122 12.79 8.08 27.10
CA ASN A 122 12.58 9.32 27.86
C ASN A 122 11.26 10.04 27.54
N GLY A 123 10.49 9.56 26.57
CA GLY A 123 9.39 10.33 26.01
C GLY A 123 9.87 11.57 25.23
N VAL A 124 8.96 12.46 24.91
CA VAL A 124 9.28 13.71 24.19
C VAL A 124 8.39 14.85 24.63
N ASP A 125 9.01 16.02 24.87
CA ASP A 125 8.31 17.25 25.17
C ASP A 125 8.03 18.04 23.90
N VAL A 126 6.80 18.50 23.73
CA VAL A 126 6.39 19.37 22.63
C VAL A 126 5.77 20.63 23.20
N THR A 127 6.44 21.77 22.99
CA THR A 127 5.93 23.09 23.38
C THR A 127 5.17 23.69 22.22
N TYR A 128 3.89 23.93 22.42
CA TYR A 128 3.02 24.62 21.48
C TYR A 128 3.11 26.12 21.68
N LYS A 129 3.23 26.87 20.56
CA LYS A 129 3.33 28.33 20.59
C LYS A 129 2.09 28.95 19.96
N ARG A 130 1.53 29.96 20.57
CA ARG A 130 0.38 30.73 20.10
C ARG A 130 0.84 32.06 19.53
N LYS A 131 0.41 32.37 18.29
CA LYS A 131 0.59 33.74 17.75
C LYS A 131 -0.41 34.68 18.37
N MET A 132 0.06 35.75 18.99
CA MET A 132 -0.77 36.82 19.54
C MET A 132 -1.19 37.80 18.44
N LYS A 133 -2.19 38.64 18.75
CA LYS A 133 -2.71 39.65 17.80
C LYS A 133 -1.71 40.72 17.39
N ASP A 134 -0.72 40.96 18.20
CA ASP A 134 0.40 41.92 17.98
C ASP A 134 1.54 41.31 17.12
N GLY A 135 1.40 40.04 16.70
CA GLY A 135 2.44 39.33 15.95
C GLY A 135 3.49 38.63 16.81
N SER A 136 3.50 38.83 18.12
CA SER A 136 4.36 38.10 19.05
C SER A 136 3.96 36.66 19.17
N THR A 137 4.86 35.82 19.69
CA THR A 137 4.62 34.40 19.92
C THR A 137 4.77 34.10 21.40
N GLU A 138 3.76 33.59 22.03
CA GLU A 138 3.75 33.18 23.44
C GLU A 138 3.68 31.66 23.52
N GLU A 139 4.32 31.06 24.52
CA GLU A 139 4.19 29.63 24.81
C GLU A 139 2.80 29.37 25.36
N ASP A 140 2.08 28.44 24.71
CA ASP A 140 0.70 28.11 25.06
C ASP A 140 0.65 26.91 26.03
N GLU A 141 1.39 25.83 25.71
CA GLU A 141 1.36 24.59 26.49
C GLU A 141 2.55 23.70 26.13
N THR A 142 3.18 23.08 27.14
CA THR A 142 4.14 21.98 26.94
C THR A 142 3.49 20.67 27.35
N ILE A 143 3.47 19.71 26.44
CA ILE A 143 2.91 18.37 26.65
C ILE A 143 4.04 17.35 26.54
N HIS A 144 4.13 16.48 27.54
CA HIS A 144 5.00 15.32 27.54
C HIS A 144 4.27 14.14 26.88
N TYR A 145 4.93 13.46 25.93
CA TYR A 145 4.37 12.33 25.20
C TYR A 145 5.22 11.09 25.41
N GLU A 146 4.56 9.96 25.55
CA GLU A 146 5.18 8.64 25.60
C GLU A 146 4.85 7.82 24.35
N MET A 147 5.79 6.95 23.97
CA MET A 147 5.61 5.99 22.88
C MET A 147 4.50 5.01 23.23
N LEU A 148 3.47 4.93 22.39
CA LEU A 148 2.33 4.08 22.62
C LEU A 148 2.34 2.83 21.72
N PHE A 149 2.29 3.00 20.41
CA PHE A 149 2.27 1.88 19.47
C PHE A 149 2.72 2.28 18.08
N ARG A 150 2.98 1.26 17.28
CA ARG A 150 3.10 1.37 15.82
C ARG A 150 2.29 0.25 15.16
N THR A 151 1.67 0.51 14.02
CA THR A 151 1.12 -0.56 13.18
C THR A 151 2.22 -1.16 12.30
N SER A 152 2.02 -2.36 11.77
CA SER A 152 2.99 -2.98 10.83
C SER A 152 3.27 -2.10 9.61
N ALA A 153 2.26 -1.37 9.10
CA ALA A 153 2.44 -0.41 8.02
C ALA A 153 3.29 0.79 8.46
N LYS A 154 2.98 1.39 9.63
CA LYS A 154 3.74 2.53 10.17
C LYS A 154 5.18 2.15 10.53
N ALA A 155 5.42 0.96 11.04
CA ALA A 155 6.79 0.47 11.31
C ALA A 155 7.67 0.46 10.06
N LYS A 156 7.13 0.01 8.93
CA LYS A 156 7.83 0.04 7.63
C LYS A 156 8.13 1.46 7.14
N LEU A 157 7.32 2.45 7.53
CA LEU A 157 7.51 3.86 7.22
C LEU A 157 8.41 4.59 8.23
N GLY A 158 8.78 3.94 9.33
CA GLY A 158 9.50 4.57 10.43
C GLY A 158 8.64 5.48 11.30
N GLN A 159 7.30 5.34 11.23
CA GLN A 159 6.33 6.17 11.94
C GLN A 159 5.84 5.47 13.20
N VAL A 160 5.64 6.25 14.27
CA VAL A 160 5.22 5.76 15.58
C VAL A 160 4.24 6.75 16.20
N ILE A 161 3.21 6.23 16.87
CA ILE A 161 2.24 7.02 17.61
C ILE A 161 2.72 7.23 19.04
N PHE A 162 2.72 8.48 19.44
CA PHE A 162 2.96 8.92 20.82
C PHE A 162 1.68 9.53 21.38
N ILE A 163 1.47 9.36 22.68
CA ILE A 163 0.31 9.86 23.39
C ILE A 163 0.72 10.71 24.59
N ASN A 164 -0.10 11.70 24.93
CA ASN A 164 0.04 12.50 26.15
C ASN A 164 0.18 11.59 27.37
N SER A 165 1.25 11.75 28.15
CA SER A 165 1.57 10.90 29.30
C SER A 165 0.43 10.80 30.32
N LYS A 166 -0.44 11.82 30.42
CA LYS A 166 -1.62 11.77 31.30
C LYS A 166 -2.64 10.71 30.93
N LEU A 167 -2.63 10.27 29.67
CA LEU A 167 -3.54 9.23 29.14
C LEU A 167 -2.84 7.88 28.97
N TYR A 168 -1.51 7.84 29.12
CA TYR A 168 -0.71 6.67 28.75
C TYR A 168 -1.16 5.37 29.43
N ASP A 169 -1.23 5.36 30.75
CA ASP A 169 -1.47 4.13 31.50
C ASP A 169 -2.82 3.48 31.18
N ILE A 170 -3.89 4.27 31.18
CA ILE A 170 -5.24 3.75 30.86
C ILE A 170 -5.35 3.28 29.42
N VAL A 171 -4.67 3.98 28.51
CA VAL A 171 -4.73 3.68 27.08
C VAL A 171 -3.86 2.47 26.75
N TYR A 172 -2.68 2.34 27.36
CA TYR A 172 -1.80 1.21 27.17
C TYR A 172 -2.39 -0.08 27.75
N ASP A 173 -3.04 -0.01 28.92
CA ASP A 173 -3.76 -1.13 29.52
C ASP A 173 -4.89 -1.61 28.60
N TRP A 174 -5.73 -0.70 28.13
CA TRP A 174 -6.80 -1.05 27.20
C TRP A 174 -6.28 -1.63 25.88
N LEU A 175 -5.28 -0.98 25.25
CA LEU A 175 -4.72 -1.41 23.98
C LEU A 175 -4.14 -2.83 24.05
N THR A 176 -3.48 -3.15 25.15
CA THR A 176 -2.84 -4.46 25.37
C THR A 176 -3.72 -5.43 26.16
N ILE A 177 -4.95 -5.04 26.48
CA ILE A 177 -5.89 -5.76 27.38
C ILE A 177 -5.22 -6.15 28.71
N GLY A 178 -4.37 -5.27 29.26
CA GLY A 178 -3.63 -5.50 30.51
C GLY A 178 -2.39 -6.42 30.38
N LEU A 179 -2.15 -7.02 29.21
CA LEU A 179 -1.05 -7.98 29.05
C LEU A 179 0.31 -7.31 28.97
N GLY A 180 0.38 -6.06 28.47
CA GLY A 180 1.63 -5.31 28.35
C GLY A 180 2.37 -5.16 29.69
N ASN A 181 1.61 -4.94 30.77
CA ASN A 181 2.13 -4.81 32.13
C ASN A 181 2.42 -6.16 32.81
N LYS A 182 1.86 -7.25 32.28
CA LYS A 182 2.04 -8.63 32.80
C LYS A 182 3.20 -9.37 32.11
N MET A 183 3.71 -8.87 30.98
CA MET A 183 4.82 -9.53 30.30
C MET A 183 6.08 -9.58 31.16
N ASN A 184 6.76 -10.72 31.14
CA ASN A 184 8.05 -10.88 31.78
C ASN A 184 9.07 -9.86 31.23
N HIS A 185 10.06 -9.50 32.06
CA HIS A 185 11.12 -8.62 31.62
C HIS A 185 11.97 -9.28 30.51
N ASP A 186 12.39 -10.54 30.73
CA ASP A 186 13.28 -11.27 29.84
C ASP A 186 12.49 -12.13 28.84
N ASN A 187 13.01 -12.27 27.63
CA ASN A 187 12.42 -13.09 26.54
C ASN A 187 10.95 -12.77 26.27
N ALA A 188 10.62 -11.49 26.28
CA ALA A 188 9.24 -11.02 26.12
C ALA A 188 8.80 -11.07 24.64
N LYS A 189 7.54 -11.42 24.41
CA LYS A 189 6.91 -11.48 23.09
C LYS A 189 6.53 -10.08 22.57
N ILE A 190 7.48 -9.12 22.61
CA ILE A 190 7.21 -7.73 22.24
C ILE A 190 6.96 -7.55 20.72
N VAL A 191 7.51 -8.43 19.91
CA VAL A 191 7.29 -8.42 18.44
C VAL A 191 5.83 -8.70 18.14
N GLU A 192 5.28 -9.77 18.75
CA GLU A 192 3.88 -10.16 18.61
C GLU A 192 2.94 -9.14 19.25
N MET A 193 3.27 -8.63 20.43
CA MET A 193 2.46 -7.61 21.09
C MET A 193 2.35 -6.36 20.22
N SER A 194 3.48 -5.88 19.69
CA SER A 194 3.50 -4.72 18.79
C SER A 194 2.78 -4.96 17.46
N ALA A 195 2.66 -6.22 17.03
CA ALA A 195 1.94 -6.57 15.80
C ALA A 195 0.43 -6.68 16.00
N TYR A 196 -0.03 -7.15 17.16
CA TYR A 196 -1.43 -7.54 17.37
C TYR A 196 -2.22 -6.62 18.31
N ALA A 197 -1.62 -5.97 19.29
CA ALA A 197 -2.30 -4.99 20.12
C ALA A 197 -2.93 -3.85 19.29
N PRO A 198 -2.26 -3.29 18.24
CA PRO A 198 -2.82 -2.22 17.44
C PRO A 198 -3.94 -2.65 16.48
N LEU A 199 -4.46 -3.88 16.51
CA LEU A 199 -5.58 -4.30 15.64
C LEU A 199 -6.83 -3.44 15.87
N THR A 200 -7.08 -3.00 17.11
CA THR A 200 -8.16 -2.06 17.45
C THR A 200 -7.97 -0.65 16.91
N THR A 201 -6.76 -0.30 16.46
CA THR A 201 -6.45 1.01 15.84
C THR A 201 -6.69 1.04 14.33
N SER A 202 -7.09 -0.08 13.73
CA SER A 202 -7.42 -0.17 12.32
C SER A 202 -8.57 0.78 11.98
N THR A 203 -8.45 1.50 10.87
CA THR A 203 -9.54 2.34 10.36
C THR A 203 -10.77 1.49 10.09
N ILE A 204 -11.92 1.90 10.60
CA ILE A 204 -13.19 1.21 10.41
C ILE A 204 -14.17 2.05 9.59
N ILE A 205 -14.98 1.37 8.79
CA ILE A 205 -16.10 1.95 8.03
C ILE A 205 -17.43 1.86 8.80
N GLY A 206 -17.46 1.08 9.88
CA GLY A 206 -18.58 0.90 10.76
C GLY A 206 -18.32 -0.17 11.81
N THR A 207 -19.37 -0.53 12.53
CA THR A 207 -19.30 -1.53 13.60
C THR A 207 -20.48 -2.50 13.53
N ILE A 208 -20.31 -3.66 14.14
CA ILE A 208 -21.37 -4.65 14.35
C ILE A 208 -21.31 -5.14 15.79
N HIS A 209 -22.47 -5.44 16.35
CA HIS A 209 -22.62 -6.02 17.68
C HIS A 209 -22.83 -7.53 17.56
N ILE A 210 -21.94 -8.33 18.14
CA ILE A 210 -22.04 -9.78 18.25
C ILE A 210 -21.54 -10.17 19.63
N PRO A 211 -22.42 -10.63 20.53
CA PRO A 211 -21.99 -11.19 21.82
C PRO A 211 -20.96 -12.30 21.58
N VAL A 212 -19.87 -12.28 22.34
CA VAL A 212 -18.74 -13.20 22.10
C VAL A 212 -19.16 -14.66 22.27
N GLU A 213 -20.14 -14.97 23.12
CA GLU A 213 -20.73 -16.29 23.29
C GLU A 213 -21.54 -16.80 22.08
N ASN A 214 -21.90 -15.91 21.14
CA ASN A 214 -22.55 -16.29 19.88
C ASN A 214 -21.53 -16.57 18.75
N ILE A 215 -20.25 -16.62 19.10
CA ILE A 215 -19.15 -16.93 18.18
C ILE A 215 -18.64 -18.35 18.48
N LEU A 216 -18.83 -19.25 17.54
CA LEU A 216 -18.26 -20.57 17.61
C LEU A 216 -16.81 -20.53 17.13
N ILE A 217 -15.86 -20.81 18.02
CA ILE A 217 -14.43 -20.85 17.68
C ILE A 217 -13.98 -22.31 17.68
N LEU A 218 -13.52 -22.77 16.54
CA LEU A 218 -13.05 -24.13 16.32
C LEU A 218 -11.54 -24.18 16.18
N LYS A 219 -10.95 -25.35 16.35
CA LYS A 219 -9.54 -25.54 16.04
C LYS A 219 -9.39 -25.67 14.53
N ASP A 220 -8.46 -24.91 13.96
CA ASP A 220 -8.19 -25.01 12.50
C ASP A 220 -7.64 -26.38 12.13
N GLN A 221 -7.80 -26.73 10.87
CA GLN A 221 -7.35 -28.00 10.32
C GLN A 221 -6.27 -27.78 9.27
N ASP A 222 -5.32 -28.67 9.24
CA ASP A 222 -4.27 -28.71 8.22
C ASP A 222 -4.61 -29.77 7.18
N SER A 223 -4.45 -29.43 5.92
CA SER A 223 -4.52 -30.37 4.81
C SER A 223 -3.14 -30.52 4.16
N PHE A 224 -2.80 -31.72 3.74
CA PHE A 224 -1.48 -32.06 3.25
C PHE A 224 -1.57 -32.56 1.80
N PHE A 225 -0.60 -32.14 0.98
CA PHE A 225 -0.50 -32.52 -0.41
C PHE A 225 0.95 -32.79 -0.80
N GLU A 226 1.20 -33.92 -1.42
CA GLU A 226 2.54 -34.31 -1.85
C GLU A 226 2.79 -33.92 -3.31
N THR A 227 3.73 -33.01 -3.56
CA THR A 227 4.04 -32.52 -4.90
C THR A 227 5.53 -32.19 -5.06
N MET A 228 5.95 -32.02 -6.32
CA MET A 228 7.29 -31.48 -6.62
C MET A 228 7.37 -30.01 -6.26
N THR A 229 8.41 -29.61 -5.57
CA THR A 229 8.57 -28.25 -5.04
C THR A 229 9.95 -27.70 -5.28
N LYS A 230 10.06 -26.37 -5.25
CA LYS A 230 11.29 -25.60 -5.17
C LYS A 230 11.43 -25.05 -3.75
N VAL A 231 12.33 -25.62 -2.97
CA VAL A 231 12.48 -25.29 -1.56
C VAL A 231 13.64 -24.32 -1.36
N VAL A 232 13.35 -23.19 -0.71
CA VAL A 232 14.35 -22.19 -0.35
C VAL A 232 14.78 -22.39 1.09
N ARG A 233 16.09 -22.62 1.30
CA ARG A 233 16.71 -22.83 2.62
C ARG A 233 17.90 -21.90 2.82
N ALA A 234 18.28 -21.70 4.07
CA ALA A 234 19.55 -21.08 4.43
C ALA A 234 20.66 -22.13 4.47
N GLU A 235 21.79 -21.80 3.88
CA GLU A 235 23.04 -22.58 3.92
C GLU A 235 24.18 -21.72 4.44
N GLU A 236 25.00 -22.26 5.34
CA GLU A 236 26.20 -21.58 5.82
C GLU A 236 27.33 -21.66 4.77
N TYR A 237 28.03 -20.55 4.60
CA TYR A 237 29.24 -20.48 3.77
C TYR A 237 30.28 -19.57 4.40
N GLU A 238 31.53 -19.84 4.10
CA GLU A 238 32.63 -19.04 4.57
C GLU A 238 32.98 -17.95 3.56
N VAL A 239 33.22 -16.75 4.05
CA VAL A 239 33.66 -15.63 3.22
C VAL A 239 34.81 -14.90 3.86
N GLU A 240 35.84 -14.64 3.07
CA GLU A 240 36.98 -13.84 3.50
C GLU A 240 36.60 -12.33 3.45
N VAL A 241 36.63 -11.68 4.61
CA VAL A 241 36.33 -10.24 4.73
C VAL A 241 37.54 -9.48 5.28
N LYS A 242 37.76 -8.29 4.77
CA LYS A 242 38.78 -7.37 5.31
C LYS A 242 38.19 -6.61 6.49
N LYS A 243 38.64 -6.90 7.70
CA LYS A 243 38.27 -6.12 8.90
C LYS A 243 39.46 -5.28 9.34
N ARG A 244 39.16 -4.02 9.71
CA ARG A 244 40.14 -3.11 10.28
C ARG A 244 40.38 -3.53 11.72
N ASN A 245 41.58 -3.99 12.01
CA ASN A 245 41.98 -4.32 13.39
C ASN A 245 42.10 -3.00 14.17
N LYS A 246 41.29 -2.87 15.24
CA LYS A 246 41.25 -1.65 16.06
C LYS A 246 42.56 -1.34 16.80
N LYS A 247 43.38 -2.36 17.02
CA LYS A 247 44.66 -2.22 17.73
C LYS A 247 45.80 -1.84 16.75
N THR A 248 45.86 -2.48 15.58
CA THR A 248 46.93 -2.27 14.60
C THR A 248 46.62 -1.26 13.50
N ASN A 249 45.37 -0.83 13.42
CA ASN A 249 44.83 0.09 12.38
C ASN A 249 44.99 -0.43 10.94
N LYS A 250 45.32 -1.74 10.78
CA LYS A 250 45.51 -2.41 9.49
C LYS A 250 44.30 -3.27 9.15
N ASN A 251 44.08 -3.47 7.85
CA ASN A 251 43.06 -4.39 7.37
C ASN A 251 43.59 -5.80 7.43
N GLU A 252 42.97 -6.67 8.20
CA GLU A 252 43.26 -8.10 8.31
C GLU A 252 42.16 -8.88 7.57
N LYS A 253 42.54 -10.00 6.96
CA LYS A 253 41.62 -10.93 6.34
C LYS A 253 41.09 -11.84 7.45
N VAL A 254 39.78 -11.87 7.63
CA VAL A 254 39.07 -12.70 8.60
C VAL A 254 38.06 -13.55 7.86
N ILE A 255 38.00 -14.84 8.15
CA ILE A 255 36.97 -15.73 7.64
C ILE A 255 35.73 -15.53 8.51
N GLU A 256 34.61 -15.13 7.87
CA GLU A 256 33.31 -15.07 8.52
C GLU A 256 32.38 -16.13 7.96
N LYS A 257 31.71 -16.85 8.85
CA LYS A 257 30.56 -17.68 8.47
C LYS A 257 29.34 -16.79 8.22
N ARG A 258 28.77 -16.95 7.06
CA ARG A 258 27.54 -16.23 6.66
C ARG A 258 26.53 -17.23 6.13
N LYS A 259 25.25 -16.84 6.16
CA LYS A 259 24.18 -17.62 5.56
C LYS A 259 23.77 -17.01 4.21
N LYS A 260 23.47 -17.86 3.25
CA LYS A 260 22.90 -17.52 1.93
C LYS A 260 21.68 -18.38 1.67
N CYS A 261 20.77 -17.93 0.83
CA CYS A 261 19.68 -18.75 0.34
C CYS A 261 20.14 -19.68 -0.79
N VAL A 262 19.66 -20.91 -0.76
CA VAL A 262 19.84 -21.91 -1.83
C VAL A 262 18.50 -22.54 -2.19
N VAL A 263 18.37 -23.04 -3.42
CA VAL A 263 17.17 -23.70 -3.93
C VAL A 263 17.46 -25.17 -4.16
N SER A 264 16.62 -26.03 -3.62
CA SER A 264 16.59 -27.48 -3.95
C SER A 264 15.26 -27.83 -4.62
N GLU A 265 15.32 -28.83 -5.51
CA GLU A 265 14.13 -29.43 -6.09
C GLU A 265 13.89 -30.77 -5.42
N GLU A 266 12.72 -30.95 -4.84
CA GLU A 266 12.40 -32.16 -4.10
C GLU A 266 10.88 -32.41 -4.07
N LYS A 267 10.52 -33.69 -4.04
CA LYS A 267 9.16 -34.10 -3.75
C LYS A 267 8.92 -33.91 -2.25
N ARG A 268 7.92 -33.11 -1.92
CA ARG A 268 7.64 -32.73 -0.54
C ARG A 268 6.14 -32.69 -0.28
N GLN A 269 5.78 -33.01 0.96
CA GLN A 269 4.46 -32.74 1.47
C GLN A 269 4.36 -31.26 1.83
N VAL A 270 3.49 -30.51 1.12
CA VAL A 270 3.11 -29.14 1.43
C VAL A 270 1.90 -29.15 2.33
N LYS A 271 1.72 -28.09 3.09
CA LYS A 271 0.67 -27.94 4.09
C LYS A 271 -0.14 -26.69 3.82
N ASN A 272 -1.46 -26.82 3.73
CA ASN A 272 -2.39 -25.70 3.83
C ASN A 272 -3.08 -25.73 5.20
N THR A 273 -3.26 -24.57 5.81
CA THR A 273 -4.17 -24.38 6.94
C THR A 273 -5.50 -23.90 6.36
N VAL A 274 -6.54 -24.74 6.45
CA VAL A 274 -7.71 -24.65 5.53
C VAL A 274 -8.49 -23.35 5.67
N TRP A 275 -8.48 -22.71 6.87
CA TRP A 275 -9.28 -21.50 7.16
C TRP A 275 -8.47 -20.41 7.89
N ASP A 276 -7.21 -20.20 7.52
CA ASP A 276 -6.31 -19.29 8.25
C ASP A 276 -6.80 -17.83 8.24
N GLY A 277 -7.47 -17.44 9.33
CA GLY A 277 -8.02 -16.10 9.50
C GLY A 277 -9.39 -15.87 8.84
N MET A 278 -10.03 -16.94 8.38
CA MET A 278 -11.38 -16.91 7.85
C MET A 278 -12.44 -16.97 8.97
N ALA A 279 -13.63 -16.43 8.68
CA ALA A 279 -14.84 -16.63 9.45
C ALA A 279 -16.05 -16.74 8.52
N LEU A 280 -17.11 -17.39 8.99
CA LEU A 280 -18.44 -17.36 8.40
C LEU A 280 -19.36 -16.55 9.31
N ILE A 281 -20.11 -15.61 8.76
CA ILE A 281 -21.01 -14.73 9.51
C ILE A 281 -22.43 -14.85 8.96
N GLU A 282 -23.43 -14.93 9.89
CA GLU A 282 -24.82 -15.05 9.52
C GLU A 282 -25.29 -13.92 8.60
N ALA A 283 -25.88 -14.29 7.49
CA ALA A 283 -26.34 -13.38 6.45
C ALA A 283 -27.84 -13.04 6.56
N ASP A 284 -28.63 -13.90 7.21
CA ASP A 284 -30.09 -13.66 7.38
C ASP A 284 -30.33 -12.58 8.44
N TYR A 285 -30.97 -11.49 8.01
CA TYR A 285 -31.31 -10.34 8.83
C TYR A 285 -32.15 -10.67 10.07
N ASN A 286 -32.92 -11.75 10.04
CA ASN A 286 -33.74 -12.21 11.16
C ASN A 286 -32.87 -12.71 12.35
N TYR A 287 -31.63 -13.12 12.08
CA TYR A 287 -30.74 -13.65 13.11
C TYR A 287 -29.62 -12.66 13.45
N LEU A 288 -29.11 -11.93 12.43
CA LEU A 288 -28.06 -10.93 12.59
C LEU A 288 -28.26 -9.73 11.67
N ARG A 289 -28.32 -8.53 12.23
CA ARG A 289 -28.48 -7.30 11.48
C ARG A 289 -27.14 -6.78 11.01
N LEU A 290 -26.71 -7.26 9.84
CA LEU A 290 -25.54 -6.71 9.18
C LEU A 290 -25.85 -5.35 8.56
N PRO A 291 -24.88 -4.38 8.61
CA PRO A 291 -24.99 -3.14 7.86
C PRO A 291 -25.22 -3.39 6.35
N SER A 292 -26.09 -2.61 5.72
CA SER A 292 -26.49 -2.81 4.31
C SER A 292 -25.34 -2.63 3.31
N TYR A 293 -24.27 -1.95 3.69
CA TYR A 293 -23.09 -1.77 2.84
C TYR A 293 -22.15 -2.99 2.80
N ILE A 294 -22.36 -4.00 3.63
CA ILE A 294 -21.63 -5.26 3.56
C ILE A 294 -22.15 -6.10 2.41
N ASN A 295 -21.32 -6.29 1.38
CA ASN A 295 -21.69 -7.08 0.21
C ASN A 295 -21.58 -8.60 0.50
N GLY A 296 -20.42 -9.19 0.33
CA GLY A 296 -20.18 -10.62 0.53
C GLY A 296 -19.32 -10.96 1.74
N MET A 297 -18.52 -9.99 2.25
CA MET A 297 -17.68 -10.20 3.42
C MET A 297 -17.52 -8.92 4.25
N ALA A 298 -17.16 -9.10 5.53
CA ALA A 298 -16.72 -8.05 6.43
C ALA A 298 -15.35 -8.39 7.04
N LEU A 299 -14.38 -7.49 6.91
CA LEU A 299 -13.11 -7.64 7.59
C LEU A 299 -13.24 -7.11 9.02
N LEU A 300 -13.22 -8.02 10.00
CA LEU A 300 -13.46 -7.73 11.40
C LEU A 300 -12.16 -7.55 12.20
N ARG A 301 -12.19 -6.60 13.13
CA ARG A 301 -11.12 -6.35 14.11
C ARG A 301 -11.70 -6.16 15.51
N ASN A 302 -10.95 -6.66 16.48
CA ASN A 302 -11.14 -6.40 17.90
C ASN A 302 -9.82 -6.64 18.64
N HIS A 303 -9.84 -6.61 19.96
CA HIS A 303 -8.67 -6.93 20.80
C HIS A 303 -8.07 -8.29 20.45
N LEU A 304 -6.84 -8.27 19.94
CA LEU A 304 -6.09 -9.47 19.55
C LEU A 304 -6.90 -10.44 18.66
N PHE A 305 -7.82 -9.89 17.86
CA PHE A 305 -8.66 -10.64 16.92
C PHE A 305 -8.64 -10.03 15.52
N LYS A 306 -8.55 -10.92 14.54
CA LYS A 306 -8.52 -10.56 13.12
C LYS A 306 -9.16 -11.67 12.30
N ALA A 307 -10.26 -11.39 11.62
CA ALA A 307 -10.89 -12.34 10.71
C ALA A 307 -11.51 -11.67 9.49
N CYS A 308 -11.54 -12.39 8.36
CA CYS A 308 -12.36 -12.07 7.20
C CYS A 308 -13.64 -12.90 7.27
N ALA A 309 -14.76 -12.25 7.59
CA ALA A 309 -16.04 -12.91 7.83
C ALA A 309 -16.89 -12.90 6.56
N PHE A 310 -17.07 -14.06 5.94
CA PHE A 310 -17.85 -14.27 4.73
C PHE A 310 -19.32 -14.53 5.04
N LYS A 311 -20.22 -13.89 4.32
CA LYS A 311 -21.68 -14.01 4.53
C LYS A 311 -22.16 -15.43 4.21
N SER A 312 -22.76 -16.08 5.21
CA SER A 312 -23.27 -17.44 5.14
C SER A 312 -24.62 -17.54 5.82
N TYR A 313 -25.52 -18.34 5.28
CA TYR A 313 -26.80 -18.67 5.90
C TYR A 313 -26.61 -19.80 6.92
N LEU A 314 -25.91 -19.51 8.03
CA LEU A 314 -25.54 -20.47 9.07
C LEU A 314 -26.78 -21.17 9.64
N GLN A 315 -27.81 -20.39 9.98
CA GLN A 315 -29.02 -20.91 10.59
C GLN A 315 -29.84 -21.81 9.64
N LYS A 316 -29.77 -21.51 8.33
CA LYS A 316 -30.36 -22.36 7.30
C LYS A 316 -29.62 -23.71 7.21
N PHE A 317 -28.27 -23.65 7.19
CA PHE A 317 -27.47 -24.89 7.18
C PHE A 317 -27.73 -25.75 8.40
N PHE A 318 -27.77 -25.19 9.61
CA PHE A 318 -28.01 -25.93 10.84
C PHE A 318 -29.38 -26.59 10.88
N LYS A 319 -30.41 -25.89 10.37
CA LYS A 319 -31.78 -26.47 10.27
C LYS A 319 -31.82 -27.63 9.30
N ASP A 320 -31.29 -27.45 8.10
CA ASP A 320 -31.24 -28.49 7.07
C ASP A 320 -30.44 -29.72 7.55
N TRP A 321 -29.32 -29.46 8.26
CA TRP A 321 -28.50 -30.54 8.81
C TRP A 321 -29.20 -31.29 9.96
N CYS A 322 -29.86 -30.59 10.86
CA CYS A 322 -30.66 -31.21 11.94
C CYS A 322 -31.80 -32.05 11.37
N GLU A 323 -32.56 -31.52 10.40
CA GLU A 323 -33.65 -32.23 9.75
C GLU A 323 -33.15 -33.52 9.08
N LYS A 324 -32.05 -33.45 8.35
CA LYS A 324 -31.43 -34.60 7.66
C LYS A 324 -31.00 -35.69 8.65
N ASN A 325 -30.53 -35.32 9.84
CA ASN A 325 -29.96 -36.22 10.83
C ASN A 325 -30.94 -36.58 11.97
N GLY A 326 -32.16 -36.04 11.95
CA GLY A 326 -33.19 -36.33 12.97
C GLY A 326 -32.96 -35.66 14.32
N TYR A 327 -32.22 -34.52 14.36
CA TYR A 327 -31.98 -33.75 15.57
C TYR A 327 -32.96 -32.58 15.69
N ASP A 328 -33.23 -32.17 16.95
CA ASP A 328 -34.01 -30.95 17.19
C ASP A 328 -33.07 -29.75 17.19
N TYR A 329 -33.18 -28.91 16.17
CA TYR A 329 -32.43 -27.67 16.02
C TYR A 329 -32.49 -26.75 17.23
N ASN A 330 -33.59 -26.69 17.95
CA ASN A 330 -33.77 -25.75 19.07
C ASN A 330 -32.99 -26.16 20.33
N THR A 331 -32.68 -27.42 20.45
CA THR A 331 -32.04 -28.01 21.66
C THR A 331 -30.66 -28.56 21.37
N TYR A 332 -30.30 -28.74 20.11
CA TYR A 332 -29.00 -29.28 19.73
C TYR A 332 -27.86 -28.30 20.07
N GLN A 333 -26.81 -28.82 20.65
CA GLN A 333 -25.64 -28.07 21.02
C GLN A 333 -24.38 -28.66 20.40
N ILE A 334 -23.44 -27.80 20.10
CA ILE A 334 -22.08 -28.15 19.64
C ILE A 334 -21.04 -27.54 20.57
N GLN A 335 -19.90 -28.19 20.68
CA GLN A 335 -18.83 -27.78 21.58
C GLN A 335 -17.77 -27.01 20.80
N ASP A 336 -17.31 -25.87 21.34
CA ASP A 336 -16.17 -25.13 20.80
C ASP A 336 -14.82 -25.76 21.23
N MET A 337 -13.72 -25.18 20.72
CA MET A 337 -12.38 -25.66 21.07
C MET A 337 -11.99 -25.47 22.55
N PHE A 338 -12.75 -24.69 23.32
CA PHE A 338 -12.51 -24.42 24.75
C PHE A 338 -13.33 -25.35 25.66
N GLY A 339 -14.20 -26.17 25.06
CA GLY A 339 -15.07 -27.07 25.77
C GLY A 339 -16.41 -26.46 26.16
N LYS A 340 -16.76 -25.25 25.67
CA LYS A 340 -18.07 -24.64 25.94
C LYS A 340 -19.10 -25.12 24.94
N TRP A 341 -20.34 -25.25 25.39
CA TRP A 341 -21.48 -25.70 24.62
C TRP A 341 -22.29 -24.51 24.07
N HIS A 342 -22.57 -24.51 22.77
CA HIS A 342 -23.34 -23.50 22.09
C HIS A 342 -24.61 -24.13 21.47
N TYR A 343 -25.76 -23.52 21.68
CA TYR A 343 -26.97 -23.89 20.92
C TYR A 343 -26.81 -23.43 19.48
N LEU A 344 -27.16 -24.30 18.51
CA LEU A 344 -27.05 -23.96 17.09
C LEU A 344 -27.78 -22.65 16.73
N LYS A 345 -28.97 -22.46 17.30
CA LYS A 345 -29.82 -21.28 17.07
C LYS A 345 -29.18 -19.94 17.51
N ASP A 346 -28.19 -19.98 18.41
CA ASP A 346 -27.56 -18.78 18.99
C ASP A 346 -26.27 -18.41 18.27
N ILE A 347 -25.72 -19.31 17.44
CA ILE A 347 -24.48 -19.08 16.71
C ILE A 347 -24.71 -18.07 15.58
N LYS A 348 -23.95 -16.99 15.60
CA LYS A 348 -23.97 -15.91 14.58
C LYS A 348 -22.70 -15.79 13.77
N MET A 349 -21.60 -16.35 14.26
CA MET A 349 -20.34 -16.40 13.55
C MET A 349 -19.60 -17.70 13.88
N ILE A 350 -18.95 -18.29 12.89
CA ILE A 350 -18.03 -19.42 13.05
C ILE A 350 -16.64 -18.95 12.61
N THR A 351 -15.62 -19.25 13.38
CA THR A 351 -14.23 -18.98 13.00
C THR A 351 -13.29 -20.02 13.60
N THR A 352 -12.01 -19.93 13.28
CA THR A 352 -10.99 -20.83 13.81
C THR A 352 -10.04 -20.09 14.76
N ASP A 353 -9.22 -20.85 15.48
CA ASP A 353 -8.26 -20.34 16.43
C ASP A 353 -7.15 -19.47 15.80
N ASN A 354 -7.00 -19.50 14.49
CA ASN A 354 -6.10 -18.59 13.77
C ASN A 354 -6.61 -17.13 13.72
N ALA A 355 -7.89 -16.89 13.92
CA ALA A 355 -8.44 -15.55 14.07
C ALA A 355 -8.05 -14.90 15.41
N ILE A 356 -7.85 -15.69 16.48
CA ILE A 356 -7.50 -15.23 17.82
C ILE A 356 -5.98 -15.18 18.00
N LYS A 357 -5.45 -13.97 18.14
CA LYS A 357 -3.99 -13.75 18.26
C LYS A 357 -3.48 -13.78 19.70
N TRP A 358 -4.38 -13.73 20.69
CA TRP A 358 -4.06 -13.78 22.10
C TRP A 358 -3.53 -15.16 22.56
N LYS A 359 -3.76 -16.24 21.82
CA LYS A 359 -3.17 -17.55 22.10
C LYS A 359 -1.65 -17.51 22.30
N LYS A 360 -0.97 -16.57 21.67
CA LYS A 360 0.48 -16.35 21.86
C LYS A 360 0.83 -15.84 23.26
N PHE A 361 -0.14 -15.32 24.00
CA PHE A 361 0.00 -14.74 25.33
C PHE A 361 -0.82 -15.49 26.40
N GLN A 362 -1.24 -16.71 26.08
CA GLN A 362 -2.14 -17.50 26.93
C GLN A 362 -1.64 -17.58 28.37
N GLU A 363 -0.34 -17.76 28.58
CA GLU A 363 0.31 -17.86 29.88
C GLU A 363 0.17 -16.59 30.75
N LEU A 364 -0.14 -15.45 30.19
CA LEU A 364 -0.39 -14.19 30.91
C LEU A 364 -1.88 -13.98 31.25
N MET A 365 -2.75 -14.78 30.65
CA MET A 365 -4.20 -14.63 30.74
C MET A 365 -4.86 -15.63 31.69
N GLY A 366 -4.21 -16.77 31.95
CA GLY A 366 -4.74 -17.81 32.82
C GLY A 366 -3.86 -19.06 32.83
N ASN A 367 -4.21 -20.02 33.70
CA ASN A 367 -3.45 -21.27 33.85
C ASN A 367 -3.73 -22.28 32.73
N ASN A 368 -4.82 -22.08 32.01
CA ASN A 368 -5.24 -22.94 30.89
C ASN A 368 -5.93 -22.12 29.81
N ILE A 369 -6.24 -22.73 28.68
CA ILE A 369 -6.80 -22.05 27.52
C ILE A 369 -8.22 -21.53 27.76
N LEU A 370 -8.99 -22.18 28.64
CA LEU A 370 -10.34 -21.75 28.98
C LEU A 370 -10.32 -20.47 29.82
N GLU A 371 -9.46 -20.41 30.81
CA GLU A 371 -9.27 -19.19 31.61
C GLU A 371 -8.80 -18.01 30.78
N ALA A 372 -7.90 -18.27 29.81
CA ALA A 372 -7.44 -17.26 28.88
C ALA A 372 -8.57 -16.79 27.94
N TYR A 373 -9.42 -17.68 27.49
CA TYR A 373 -10.61 -17.34 26.72
C TYR A 373 -11.58 -16.49 27.53
N ASP A 374 -11.88 -16.88 28.78
CA ASP A 374 -12.77 -16.13 29.68
C ASP A 374 -12.21 -14.72 29.93
N TYR A 375 -10.90 -14.59 30.21
CA TYR A 375 -10.23 -13.30 30.33
C TYR A 375 -10.43 -12.40 29.10
N TRP A 376 -10.29 -12.96 27.90
CA TRP A 376 -10.49 -12.22 26.65
C TRP A 376 -11.96 -11.83 26.48
N CYS A 377 -12.91 -12.74 26.76
CA CYS A 377 -14.35 -12.47 26.71
C CYS A 377 -14.74 -11.30 27.61
N GLU A 378 -14.23 -11.27 28.87
CA GLU A 378 -14.49 -10.17 29.80
C GLU A 378 -14.08 -8.81 29.21
N ARG A 379 -12.96 -8.73 28.48
CA ARG A 379 -12.51 -7.50 27.84
C ARG A 379 -13.40 -7.09 26.67
N ILE A 380 -13.86 -8.05 25.85
CA ILE A 380 -14.80 -7.77 24.76
C ILE A 380 -16.16 -7.31 25.30
N HIS A 381 -16.67 -7.95 26.36
CA HIS A 381 -17.91 -7.54 27.03
C HIS A 381 -17.81 -6.13 27.63
N ALA A 382 -16.69 -5.79 28.25
CA ALA A 382 -16.46 -4.45 28.81
C ALA A 382 -16.55 -3.34 27.75
N ASP A 383 -16.22 -3.65 26.49
CA ASP A 383 -16.35 -2.75 25.35
C ASP A 383 -17.72 -2.87 24.64
N GLY A 384 -18.65 -3.69 25.15
CA GLY A 384 -20.02 -3.84 24.68
C GLY A 384 -20.18 -4.74 23.46
N ASP A 385 -19.32 -5.73 23.29
CA ASP A 385 -19.37 -6.73 22.19
C ASP A 385 -19.39 -6.11 20.78
N ILE A 386 -18.67 -4.99 20.63
CA ILE A 386 -18.63 -4.21 19.38
C ILE A 386 -17.41 -4.62 18.56
N TRP A 387 -17.66 -5.04 17.32
CA TRP A 387 -16.62 -5.43 16.36
C TRP A 387 -16.45 -4.36 15.29
N GLY A 388 -15.21 -3.97 15.04
CA GLY A 388 -14.90 -2.98 14.01
C GLY A 388 -14.86 -3.60 12.62
N ILE A 389 -15.59 -3.01 11.67
CA ILE A 389 -15.60 -3.40 10.26
C ILE A 389 -14.61 -2.52 9.53
N VAL A 390 -13.52 -3.09 9.06
CA VAL A 390 -12.43 -2.36 8.38
C VAL A 390 -12.76 -2.13 6.90
N LYS A 391 -13.26 -3.15 6.24
CA LYS A 391 -13.65 -3.09 4.81
C LYS A 391 -14.68 -4.16 4.49
N THR A 392 -15.34 -3.98 3.37
CA THR A 392 -16.11 -5.01 2.66
C THR A 392 -15.53 -5.19 1.26
N ASP A 393 -15.93 -6.24 0.56
CA ASP A 393 -15.61 -6.42 -0.84
C ASP A 393 -16.38 -5.41 -1.71
N HIS A 394 -15.82 -5.09 -2.84
CA HIS A 394 -16.42 -4.16 -3.79
C HIS A 394 -15.98 -4.50 -5.23
N PRO A 395 -16.84 -4.25 -6.23
CA PRO A 395 -16.49 -4.48 -7.62
C PRO A 395 -15.41 -3.52 -8.10
N SER A 396 -14.73 -3.93 -9.17
CA SER A 396 -13.78 -3.07 -9.87
C SER A 396 -14.45 -1.76 -10.31
N LYS A 397 -13.75 -0.65 -10.08
CA LYS A 397 -14.15 0.67 -10.64
C LYS A 397 -14.18 0.67 -12.16
N LEU A 398 -13.56 -0.30 -12.81
CA LEU A 398 -13.53 -0.48 -14.26
C LEU A 398 -14.67 -1.35 -14.80
N GLY A 399 -15.61 -1.77 -13.94
CA GLY A 399 -16.72 -2.65 -14.29
C GLY A 399 -16.24 -4.10 -14.47
N GLN A 400 -16.39 -4.63 -15.68
CA GLN A 400 -15.95 -5.99 -15.99
C GLN A 400 -14.43 -6.13 -16.16
N TYR A 401 -13.67 -5.03 -16.15
CA TYR A 401 -12.23 -5.05 -16.36
C TYR A 401 -11.47 -4.77 -15.06
N GLN A 402 -10.24 -5.30 -15.01
CA GLN A 402 -9.24 -4.98 -13.99
C GLN A 402 -7.90 -4.68 -14.66
N GLN A 403 -7.07 -3.87 -14.00
CA GLN A 403 -5.74 -3.53 -14.50
C GLN A 403 -4.70 -4.49 -13.96
N LEU A 404 -3.86 -5.01 -14.86
CA LEU A 404 -2.68 -5.79 -14.52
C LEU A 404 -1.58 -4.92 -13.89
N SER A 405 -0.47 -5.56 -13.55
CA SER A 405 0.78 -4.92 -13.15
C SER A 405 1.93 -5.44 -14.00
N TYR A 406 3.04 -4.68 -14.03
CA TYR A 406 4.24 -5.13 -14.73
C TYR A 406 4.77 -6.47 -14.21
N GLN A 407 4.58 -6.76 -12.93
CA GLN A 407 4.97 -8.02 -12.31
C GLN A 407 4.18 -9.19 -12.92
N MET A 408 2.86 -9.05 -13.00
CA MET A 408 1.98 -10.09 -13.56
C MET A 408 2.32 -10.37 -15.03
N ILE A 409 2.50 -9.33 -15.83
CA ILE A 409 2.79 -9.47 -17.26
C ILE A 409 4.16 -10.10 -17.48
N ASN A 410 5.20 -9.64 -16.77
CA ASN A 410 6.58 -10.07 -16.98
C ASN A 410 6.85 -11.50 -16.52
N THR A 411 5.97 -12.07 -15.68
CA THR A 411 6.04 -13.46 -15.23
C THR A 411 5.46 -14.48 -16.23
N LEU A 412 4.66 -14.02 -17.19
CA LEU A 412 4.00 -14.91 -18.14
C LEU A 412 4.99 -15.49 -19.17
N PRO A 413 4.97 -16.78 -19.41
CA PRO A 413 5.75 -17.43 -20.49
C PRO A 413 5.11 -17.17 -21.85
N CYS A 414 5.02 -15.89 -22.25
CA CYS A 414 4.35 -15.40 -23.46
C CYS A 414 5.29 -15.29 -24.63
N THR A 415 4.73 -15.26 -25.85
CA THR A 415 5.33 -14.77 -27.06
C THR A 415 4.99 -13.28 -27.26
N ILE A 416 5.60 -12.64 -28.26
CA ILE A 416 5.30 -11.24 -28.61
C ILE A 416 3.83 -11.08 -29.04
N ASP A 417 3.28 -12.07 -29.74
CA ASP A 417 1.88 -12.06 -30.21
C ASP A 417 0.91 -12.32 -29.06
N ASP A 418 1.26 -13.20 -28.12
CA ASP A 418 0.49 -13.40 -26.88
C ASP A 418 0.36 -12.07 -26.10
N VAL A 419 1.44 -11.28 -25.99
CA VAL A 419 1.40 -9.99 -25.31
C VAL A 419 0.52 -8.99 -26.06
N LYS A 420 0.51 -9.04 -27.39
CA LYS A 420 -0.42 -8.23 -28.21
C LYS A 420 -1.87 -8.56 -27.86
N ASP A 421 -2.21 -9.85 -27.86
CA ASP A 421 -3.57 -10.32 -27.57
C ASP A 421 -4.02 -9.88 -26.16
N ILE A 422 -3.17 -10.05 -25.15
CA ILE A 422 -3.45 -9.58 -23.76
C ILE A 422 -3.67 -8.06 -23.73
N ALA A 423 -2.90 -7.27 -24.49
CA ALA A 423 -2.98 -5.81 -24.49
C ALA A 423 -4.08 -5.24 -25.41
N GLN A 424 -4.67 -6.05 -26.29
CA GLN A 424 -5.53 -5.59 -27.38
C GLN A 424 -6.70 -4.75 -26.88
N THR A 425 -7.40 -5.18 -25.85
CA THR A 425 -8.52 -4.41 -25.24
C THR A 425 -8.10 -2.99 -24.84
N SER A 426 -6.91 -2.83 -24.28
CA SER A 426 -6.41 -1.52 -23.86
C SER A 426 -5.95 -0.67 -25.05
N ILE A 427 -5.41 -1.29 -26.10
CA ILE A 427 -4.99 -0.62 -27.33
C ILE A 427 -6.23 -0.10 -28.05
N ASP A 428 -7.24 -0.95 -28.26
CA ASP A 428 -8.50 -0.58 -28.90
C ASP A 428 -9.21 0.55 -28.18
N TYR A 429 -9.20 0.49 -26.83
CA TYR A 429 -9.80 1.55 -26.02
C TYR A 429 -9.08 2.89 -26.18
N VAL A 430 -7.76 2.90 -26.30
CA VAL A 430 -7.00 4.13 -26.59
C VAL A 430 -7.36 4.68 -27.95
N GLU A 431 -7.48 3.85 -28.98
CA GLU A 431 -7.87 4.27 -30.32
C GLU A 431 -9.32 4.83 -30.34
N LEU A 432 -10.24 4.17 -29.63
CA LEU A 432 -11.61 4.66 -29.46
C LEU A 432 -11.63 6.05 -28.79
N LEU A 433 -10.91 6.22 -27.69
CA LEU A 433 -10.84 7.51 -27.00
C LEU A 433 -10.26 8.62 -27.86
N LYS A 434 -9.36 8.31 -28.80
CA LYS A 434 -8.80 9.31 -29.73
C LYS A 434 -9.83 9.76 -30.77
N GLN A 435 -10.59 8.83 -31.30
CA GLN A 435 -11.49 9.05 -32.45
C GLN A 435 -12.84 9.63 -32.01
N ASP A 436 -13.36 9.19 -30.87
CA ASP A 436 -14.70 9.49 -30.41
C ASP A 436 -14.67 10.43 -29.18
N ASN A 437 -15.32 11.61 -29.31
CA ASN A 437 -15.41 12.55 -28.21
C ASN A 437 -16.51 12.17 -27.19
N ASP A 438 -17.56 11.47 -27.62
CA ASP A 438 -18.63 11.03 -26.72
C ASP A 438 -18.12 9.89 -25.83
N GLU A 439 -17.33 8.96 -26.38
CA GLU A 439 -16.65 7.94 -25.57
C GLU A 439 -15.59 8.57 -24.65
N PHE A 440 -14.92 9.63 -25.12
CA PHE A 440 -14.01 10.36 -24.26
C PHE A 440 -14.73 11.11 -23.13
N GLU A 441 -15.91 11.66 -23.37
CA GLU A 441 -16.76 12.26 -22.33
C GLU A 441 -17.19 11.21 -21.28
N LYS A 442 -17.64 10.03 -21.71
CA LYS A 442 -17.94 8.91 -20.79
C LYS A 442 -16.71 8.52 -19.95
N PHE A 443 -15.52 8.49 -20.56
CA PHE A 443 -14.26 8.29 -19.84
C PHE A 443 -14.05 9.39 -18.79
N LEU A 444 -14.23 10.65 -19.14
CA LEU A 444 -14.06 11.78 -18.22
C LEU A 444 -15.00 11.64 -17.02
N ARG A 445 -16.27 11.35 -17.22
CA ARG A 445 -17.25 11.18 -16.15
C ARG A 445 -16.94 10.00 -15.26
N LYS A 446 -16.54 8.88 -15.84
CA LYS A 446 -16.17 7.66 -15.09
C LYS A 446 -14.97 7.87 -14.17
N TYR A 447 -14.00 8.68 -14.60
CA TYR A 447 -12.76 8.92 -13.85
C TYR A 447 -12.72 10.30 -13.17
N ALA A 448 -13.80 11.04 -13.19
CA ALA A 448 -13.93 12.30 -12.46
C ALA A 448 -13.79 12.04 -10.95
N ASN A 449 -13.08 12.94 -10.28
CA ASN A 449 -12.92 12.92 -8.83
C ASN A 449 -12.76 14.36 -8.28
N GLU A 450 -12.63 14.48 -6.98
CA GLU A 450 -12.54 15.77 -6.30
C GLU A 450 -11.30 16.61 -6.68
N VAL A 451 -10.25 15.98 -7.21
CA VAL A 451 -8.98 16.64 -7.51
C VAL A 451 -8.82 16.97 -8.98
N ASN A 452 -9.27 16.08 -9.88
CA ASN A 452 -9.07 16.27 -11.31
C ASN A 452 -10.13 17.20 -11.94
N HIS A 453 -9.86 17.62 -13.17
CA HIS A 453 -10.70 18.56 -13.93
C HIS A 453 -11.63 17.86 -14.93
N TYR A 454 -11.81 16.57 -14.81
CA TYR A 454 -12.51 15.77 -15.82
C TYR A 454 -14.00 16.11 -15.90
N GLU A 455 -14.64 16.33 -14.75
CA GLU A 455 -16.04 16.74 -14.72
C GLU A 455 -16.25 18.09 -15.45
N MET A 456 -15.35 19.06 -15.22
CA MET A 456 -15.40 20.34 -15.90
C MET A 456 -15.29 20.19 -17.44
N LEU A 457 -14.38 19.37 -17.93
CA LEU A 457 -14.23 19.12 -19.37
C LEU A 457 -15.46 18.41 -19.95
N ALA A 458 -16.02 17.44 -19.23
CA ALA A 458 -17.22 16.72 -19.65
C ALA A 458 -18.42 17.67 -19.73
N ASP A 459 -18.60 18.55 -18.74
CA ASP A 459 -19.72 19.50 -18.75
C ASP A 459 -19.59 20.58 -19.83
N LEU A 460 -18.40 21.10 -20.07
CA LEU A 460 -18.15 22.03 -21.17
C LEU A 460 -18.46 21.38 -22.53
N TYR A 461 -18.08 20.13 -22.71
CA TYR A 461 -18.40 19.37 -23.91
C TYR A 461 -19.90 19.06 -24.03
N ALA A 462 -20.56 18.67 -22.93
CA ALA A 462 -22.00 18.42 -22.94
C ALA A 462 -22.84 19.68 -23.21
N GLN A 463 -22.37 20.87 -22.77
CA GLN A 463 -23.02 22.15 -23.05
C GLN A 463 -22.93 22.51 -24.52
N ASN A 464 -21.80 22.26 -25.18
CA ASN A 464 -21.58 22.50 -26.59
C ASN A 464 -20.60 21.46 -27.16
N HIS A 465 -21.09 20.55 -27.98
CA HIS A 465 -20.27 19.49 -28.58
C HIS A 465 -19.12 20.03 -29.48
N ASP A 466 -19.29 21.22 -30.06
CA ASP A 466 -18.23 21.88 -30.82
C ASP A 466 -17.03 22.27 -29.95
N PHE A 467 -17.23 22.41 -28.62
CA PHE A 467 -16.15 22.62 -27.68
C PHE A 467 -15.11 21.51 -27.73
N GLY A 468 -15.49 20.28 -28.13
CA GLY A 468 -14.61 19.16 -28.40
C GLY A 468 -13.54 19.45 -29.47
N ASN A 469 -13.76 20.45 -30.32
CA ASN A 469 -12.83 20.95 -31.34
C ASN A 469 -12.00 22.15 -30.86
N SER A 470 -12.25 22.66 -29.64
CA SER A 470 -11.48 23.75 -29.08
C SER A 470 -10.01 23.37 -28.84
N LYS A 471 -9.13 24.35 -28.98
CA LYS A 471 -7.69 24.17 -28.72
C LYS A 471 -7.44 23.65 -27.29
N PHE A 472 -8.21 24.13 -26.28
CA PHE A 472 -8.10 23.71 -24.89
C PHE A 472 -8.53 22.24 -24.71
N PHE A 473 -9.73 21.86 -25.17
CA PHE A 473 -10.24 20.51 -25.02
C PHE A 473 -9.33 19.49 -25.71
N ARG A 474 -8.88 19.76 -26.94
CA ARG A 474 -7.98 18.88 -27.67
C ARG A 474 -6.62 18.73 -27.01
N TYR A 475 -6.10 19.80 -26.46
CA TYR A 475 -4.86 19.72 -25.68
C TYR A 475 -5.06 18.83 -24.43
N GLU A 476 -6.13 19.05 -23.66
CA GLU A 476 -6.40 18.25 -22.48
C GLU A 476 -6.66 16.78 -22.82
N LYS A 477 -7.46 16.51 -23.87
CA LYS A 477 -7.68 15.16 -24.39
C LYS A 477 -6.37 14.46 -24.72
N LYS A 478 -5.47 15.13 -25.45
CA LYS A 478 -4.14 14.59 -25.77
C LYS A 478 -3.31 14.28 -24.53
N GLU A 479 -3.26 15.18 -23.55
CA GLU A 479 -2.48 14.97 -22.32
C GLU A 479 -3.08 13.86 -21.44
N ILE A 480 -4.40 13.75 -21.35
CA ILE A 480 -5.09 12.69 -20.60
C ILE A 480 -4.81 11.32 -21.25
N ILE A 481 -4.96 11.21 -22.59
CA ILE A 481 -4.67 9.96 -23.31
C ILE A 481 -3.19 9.60 -23.17
N LYS A 482 -2.29 10.57 -23.27
CA LYS A 482 -0.85 10.35 -23.07
C LYS A 482 -0.55 9.81 -21.66
N GLN A 483 -1.22 10.32 -20.64
CA GLN A 483 -1.08 9.78 -19.28
C GLN A 483 -1.65 8.36 -19.17
N TYR A 484 -2.75 8.06 -19.84
CA TYR A 484 -3.31 6.72 -19.89
C TYR A 484 -2.33 5.73 -20.55
N VAL A 485 -1.78 6.08 -21.73
CA VAL A 485 -0.75 5.29 -22.42
C VAL A 485 0.51 5.13 -21.57
N PHE A 486 0.92 6.17 -20.85
CA PHE A 486 2.05 6.08 -19.91
C PHE A 486 1.80 5.07 -18.78
N ARG A 487 0.56 4.96 -18.32
CA ARG A 487 0.19 3.90 -17.33
C ARG A 487 0.24 2.51 -17.95
N MET A 488 -0.15 2.35 -19.23
CA MET A 488 0.00 1.08 -19.94
C MET A 488 1.46 0.62 -19.98
N ARG A 489 2.42 1.55 -20.19
CA ARG A 489 3.87 1.27 -20.13
C ARG A 489 4.36 0.78 -18.77
N LYS A 490 3.59 1.04 -17.71
CA LYS A 490 3.78 0.47 -16.36
C LYS A 490 3.06 -0.88 -16.16
N GLY A 491 2.55 -1.49 -17.23
CA GLY A 491 1.79 -2.74 -17.18
C GLY A 491 0.33 -2.59 -16.75
N LYS A 492 -0.19 -1.35 -16.67
CA LYS A 492 -1.59 -1.10 -16.29
C LYS A 492 -2.50 -1.25 -17.52
N ILE A 493 -2.55 -2.47 -18.07
CA ILE A 493 -3.45 -2.84 -19.17
C ILE A 493 -4.70 -3.55 -18.62
N MET A 494 -5.82 -3.40 -19.32
CA MET A 494 -7.12 -3.95 -18.90
C MET A 494 -7.31 -5.37 -19.42
N VAL A 495 -7.79 -6.23 -18.55
CA VAL A 495 -8.25 -7.58 -18.89
C VAL A 495 -9.63 -7.82 -18.30
N ASN A 496 -10.44 -8.70 -18.90
CA ASN A 496 -11.67 -9.15 -18.25
C ASN A 496 -11.31 -9.91 -16.97
N GLY A 497 -11.67 -9.34 -15.83
CA GLY A 497 -11.25 -9.84 -14.52
C GLY A 497 -11.58 -8.91 -13.38
N ASP A 498 -11.28 -9.35 -12.17
CA ASP A 498 -11.43 -8.52 -10.97
C ASP A 498 -10.46 -8.98 -9.87
N ASN A 499 -10.34 -8.16 -8.82
CA ASN A 499 -9.71 -8.54 -7.58
C ASN A 499 -10.75 -9.24 -6.71
N LEU A 500 -10.57 -10.54 -6.46
CA LEU A 500 -11.47 -11.35 -5.67
C LEU A 500 -10.86 -11.66 -4.31
N THR A 501 -11.61 -11.42 -3.23
CA THR A 501 -11.18 -11.78 -1.88
C THR A 501 -11.22 -13.29 -1.73
N VAL A 502 -10.14 -13.87 -1.23
CA VAL A 502 -10.00 -15.32 -1.12
C VAL A 502 -10.69 -15.85 0.13
N CYS A 503 -11.36 -16.95 -0.03
CA CYS A 503 -12.00 -17.77 0.99
C CYS A 503 -11.47 -19.21 0.83
N GLY A 504 -11.21 -19.93 1.90
CA GLY A 504 -10.87 -21.37 1.86
C GLY A 504 -12.06 -22.22 1.46
N ASN A 505 -12.13 -23.46 1.91
CA ASN A 505 -13.30 -24.34 1.70
C ASN A 505 -14.44 -23.99 2.68
N PRO A 506 -15.36 -23.08 2.35
CA PRO A 506 -16.34 -22.60 3.33
C PRO A 506 -17.39 -23.64 3.70
N TYR A 507 -17.75 -24.53 2.78
CA TYR A 507 -18.68 -25.61 3.07
C TYR A 507 -18.04 -26.66 3.98
N ALA A 508 -16.75 -26.94 3.80
CA ALA A 508 -15.99 -27.79 4.72
C ALA A 508 -16.02 -27.24 6.17
N LEU A 509 -15.96 -25.91 6.37
CA LEU A 509 -16.09 -25.30 7.70
C LEU A 509 -17.48 -25.50 8.31
N LEU A 510 -18.53 -25.43 7.47
CA LEU A 510 -19.90 -25.75 7.92
C LEU A 510 -20.01 -27.21 8.36
N LEU A 511 -19.49 -28.15 7.59
CA LEU A 511 -19.47 -29.59 7.92
C LEU A 511 -18.70 -29.82 9.24
N TYR A 512 -17.51 -29.25 9.34
CA TYR A 512 -16.67 -29.37 10.53
C TYR A 512 -17.34 -28.81 11.79
N SER A 513 -18.10 -27.72 11.64
CA SER A 513 -18.81 -27.09 12.77
C SER A 513 -19.85 -27.98 13.43
N VAL A 514 -20.38 -28.94 12.72
CA VAL A 514 -21.36 -29.92 13.24
C VAL A 514 -20.75 -31.30 13.52
N GLY A 515 -19.41 -31.40 13.53
CA GLY A 515 -18.67 -32.62 13.82
C GLY A 515 -18.54 -33.60 12.64
N GLU A 516 -18.89 -33.17 11.43
CA GLU A 516 -18.65 -33.95 10.23
C GLU A 516 -17.20 -33.80 9.76
N ASP A 517 -16.74 -34.75 8.99
CA ASP A 517 -15.43 -34.75 8.39
C ASP A 517 -15.35 -33.67 7.29
N PHE A 518 -14.47 -32.69 7.46
CA PHE A 518 -14.29 -31.57 6.54
C PHE A 518 -13.73 -32.01 5.18
N GLU A 519 -12.98 -33.11 5.10
CA GLU A 519 -12.47 -33.67 3.85
C GLU A 519 -13.58 -34.23 2.95
N LYS A 520 -14.79 -34.39 3.48
CA LYS A 520 -15.99 -34.76 2.69
C LYS A 520 -16.67 -33.58 2.00
N ASP A 521 -15.98 -32.44 1.92
CA ASP A 521 -16.47 -31.29 1.15
C ASP A 521 -16.73 -31.71 -0.31
N SER A 522 -18.00 -31.70 -0.72
CA SER A 522 -18.43 -32.03 -2.07
C SER A 522 -18.46 -30.83 -3.02
N THR A 523 -18.17 -29.64 -2.52
CA THR A 523 -18.29 -28.39 -3.30
C THR A 523 -17.05 -28.09 -4.11
N LEU A 524 -15.87 -28.45 -3.59
CA LEU A 524 -14.58 -28.30 -4.23
C LEU A 524 -13.81 -29.60 -4.07
N SER A 525 -13.41 -30.20 -5.18
CA SER A 525 -12.66 -31.46 -5.21
C SER A 525 -11.24 -31.26 -5.73
N GLN A 526 -10.41 -32.26 -5.48
CA GLN A 526 -9.04 -32.27 -6.00
C GLN A 526 -9.05 -32.61 -7.49
N GLU A 527 -8.34 -31.86 -8.29
CA GLU A 527 -8.00 -32.17 -9.69
C GLU A 527 -6.49 -32.29 -9.88
N SER A 528 -6.06 -33.11 -10.84
CA SER A 528 -4.64 -33.38 -11.08
C SER A 528 -3.92 -32.25 -11.80
N ASN A 529 -4.63 -31.48 -12.62
CA ASN A 529 -4.03 -30.50 -13.53
C ASN A 529 -4.36 -29.05 -13.23
N CYS A 530 -5.19 -28.78 -12.24
CA CYS A 530 -5.60 -27.43 -11.81
C CYS A 530 -6.14 -27.48 -10.39
N ILE A 531 -6.51 -26.31 -9.85
CA ILE A 531 -7.12 -26.19 -8.54
C ILE A 531 -8.56 -25.71 -8.74
N GLN A 532 -9.53 -26.43 -8.17
CA GLN A 532 -10.92 -26.00 -8.23
C GLN A 532 -11.17 -24.75 -7.40
N CYS A 533 -12.06 -23.91 -7.89
CA CYS A 533 -12.56 -22.74 -7.19
C CYS A 533 -14.05 -22.55 -7.48
N TYR A 534 -14.68 -21.68 -6.67
CA TYR A 534 -16.04 -21.23 -6.88
C TYR A 534 -16.11 -19.71 -6.80
N THR A 535 -16.60 -19.07 -7.85
CA THR A 535 -16.91 -17.65 -7.84
C THR A 535 -18.09 -17.32 -8.76
N LYS A 536 -18.93 -16.38 -8.36
CA LYS A 536 -20.03 -15.83 -9.18
C LYS A 536 -19.58 -14.81 -10.22
N ARG A 537 -18.26 -14.54 -10.29
CA ARG A 537 -17.69 -13.53 -11.23
C ARG A 537 -17.57 -14.07 -12.65
N PHE A 538 -17.34 -15.35 -12.80
CA PHE A 538 -17.15 -16.08 -14.07
C PHE A 538 -18.17 -17.19 -14.20
N ASP A 539 -18.35 -17.68 -15.42
CA ASP A 539 -19.29 -18.74 -15.69
C ASP A 539 -18.80 -20.10 -15.16
N ASP A 540 -19.73 -21.03 -15.01
CA ASP A 540 -19.41 -22.40 -14.63
C ASP A 540 -18.50 -23.06 -15.68
N ASN A 541 -17.61 -23.92 -15.19
CA ASN A 541 -16.67 -24.70 -16.02
C ASN A 541 -15.65 -23.83 -16.80
N GLU A 542 -15.44 -22.56 -16.39
CA GLU A 542 -14.37 -21.71 -16.93
C GLU A 542 -13.04 -21.96 -16.24
N TYR A 543 -11.95 -21.94 -17.02
CA TYR A 543 -10.59 -21.93 -16.51
C TYR A 543 -10.10 -20.50 -16.34
N LEU A 544 -9.35 -20.25 -15.26
CA LEU A 544 -8.98 -18.93 -14.82
C LEU A 544 -7.48 -18.85 -14.51
N ALA A 545 -6.89 -17.68 -14.78
CA ALA A 545 -5.56 -17.34 -14.29
C ALA A 545 -5.69 -16.42 -13.08
N ALA A 546 -4.98 -16.75 -11.99
CA ALA A 546 -5.03 -15.95 -10.77
C ALA A 546 -3.63 -15.56 -10.27
N PHE A 547 -3.54 -14.35 -9.71
CA PHE A 547 -2.29 -13.71 -9.30
C PHE A 547 -2.46 -13.05 -7.93
N ARG A 548 -1.62 -13.41 -6.95
CA ARG A 548 -1.56 -12.73 -5.66
C ARG A 548 -0.27 -11.93 -5.52
N ASN A 549 -0.35 -10.72 -5.03
CA ASN A 549 0.83 -9.88 -4.76
C ASN A 549 1.44 -10.19 -3.37
N PRO A 550 2.78 -10.15 -3.24
CA PRO A 550 3.78 -9.83 -4.26
C PRO A 550 3.95 -10.97 -5.27
N HIS A 551 3.85 -10.65 -6.57
CA HIS A 551 3.93 -11.63 -7.66
C HIS A 551 5.25 -11.48 -8.40
N ASN A 552 6.20 -12.38 -8.17
CA ASN A 552 7.59 -12.24 -8.61
C ASN A 552 8.11 -13.43 -9.41
N SER A 553 7.30 -14.47 -9.63
CA SER A 553 7.74 -15.69 -10.28
C SER A 553 6.60 -16.36 -11.06
N PRO A 554 6.88 -17.03 -12.20
CA PRO A 554 5.92 -17.91 -12.89
C PRO A 554 5.38 -19.03 -11.98
N ASN A 555 6.18 -19.48 -11.01
CA ASN A 555 5.81 -20.48 -10.02
C ASN A 555 4.60 -20.07 -9.14
N ASN A 556 4.34 -18.74 -9.04
CA ASN A 556 3.25 -18.21 -8.24
C ASN A 556 1.96 -17.90 -9.04
N ILE A 557 1.90 -18.32 -10.30
CA ILE A 557 0.67 -18.22 -11.11
C ILE A 557 -0.23 -19.40 -10.76
N CYS A 558 -1.48 -19.10 -10.37
CA CYS A 558 -2.48 -20.10 -10.08
C CYS A 558 -3.33 -20.37 -11.33
N TYR A 559 -3.53 -21.65 -11.65
CA TYR A 559 -4.42 -22.11 -12.69
C TYR A 559 -5.65 -22.75 -12.03
N LEU A 560 -6.80 -22.08 -12.17
CA LEU A 560 -8.00 -22.40 -11.45
C LEU A 560 -9.09 -22.89 -12.41
N HIS A 561 -9.95 -23.80 -11.92
CA HIS A 561 -11.15 -24.28 -12.61
C HIS A 561 -12.37 -23.85 -11.79
N ASN A 562 -13.19 -22.95 -12.35
CA ASN A 562 -14.41 -22.48 -11.69
C ASN A 562 -15.51 -23.54 -11.83
N VAL A 563 -16.02 -24.05 -10.72
CA VAL A 563 -17.03 -25.09 -10.70
C VAL A 563 -18.30 -24.61 -9.99
N TYR A 564 -19.46 -24.97 -10.55
CA TYR A 564 -20.71 -24.69 -9.90
C TYR A 564 -20.95 -25.64 -8.72
N SER A 565 -21.55 -25.15 -7.66
CA SER A 565 -22.02 -25.95 -6.52
C SER A 565 -23.35 -25.43 -6.01
N LYS A 566 -24.31 -26.34 -5.92
CA LYS A 566 -25.65 -26.09 -5.39
C LYS A 566 -25.59 -25.73 -3.91
N GLU A 567 -24.71 -26.36 -3.14
CA GLU A 567 -24.49 -26.10 -1.72
C GLU A 567 -23.88 -24.70 -1.51
N MET A 568 -22.96 -24.27 -2.36
CA MET A 568 -22.38 -22.94 -2.34
C MET A 568 -23.45 -21.88 -2.58
N ASP A 569 -24.33 -22.06 -3.56
CA ASP A 569 -25.42 -21.11 -3.81
C ASP A 569 -26.48 -21.13 -2.70
N LYS A 570 -26.70 -22.29 -2.08
CA LYS A 570 -27.71 -22.48 -1.03
C LYS A 570 -27.33 -21.82 0.29
N TYR A 571 -26.05 -21.92 0.68
CA TYR A 571 -25.60 -21.57 2.02
C TYR A 571 -24.70 -20.31 2.09
N PHE A 572 -24.30 -19.73 0.95
CA PHE A 572 -23.40 -18.58 0.95
C PHE A 572 -23.95 -17.40 0.14
N ALA A 573 -24.00 -16.25 0.79
CA ALA A 573 -24.41 -14.99 0.17
C ALA A 573 -23.19 -14.25 -0.42
N PHE A 574 -22.39 -14.94 -1.24
CA PHE A 574 -21.20 -14.39 -1.84
C PHE A 574 -21.53 -13.38 -2.94
N SER A 575 -20.81 -12.28 -2.96
CA SER A 575 -20.80 -11.34 -4.07
C SER A 575 -19.92 -11.86 -5.21
N LYS A 576 -19.91 -11.14 -6.34
CA LYS A 576 -18.99 -11.41 -7.46
C LYS A 576 -17.51 -11.11 -7.14
N ASN A 577 -17.20 -10.53 -5.98
CA ASN A 577 -15.84 -10.20 -5.57
C ASN A 577 -15.24 -11.15 -4.55
N ILE A 578 -15.83 -12.33 -4.41
CA ILE A 578 -15.33 -13.43 -3.57
C ILE A 578 -15.02 -14.62 -4.45
N ILE A 579 -13.94 -15.31 -4.12
CA ILE A 579 -13.56 -16.60 -4.69
C ILE A 579 -13.24 -17.57 -3.55
N ALA A 580 -13.95 -18.70 -3.52
CA ALA A 580 -13.56 -19.84 -2.71
C ALA A 580 -12.57 -20.69 -3.50
N VAL A 581 -11.44 -21.03 -2.89
CA VAL A 581 -10.42 -21.88 -3.50
C VAL A 581 -10.25 -23.17 -2.71
N ASN A 582 -9.95 -24.25 -3.39
CA ASN A 582 -9.74 -25.52 -2.72
C ASN A 582 -8.39 -25.57 -2.02
N CYS A 583 -8.40 -25.53 -0.68
CA CYS A 583 -7.24 -25.70 0.18
C CYS A 583 -7.01 -27.17 0.60
N ILE A 584 -7.96 -28.10 0.32
CA ILE A 584 -7.87 -29.49 0.71
C ILE A 584 -7.14 -30.27 -0.39
N HIS A 585 -6.04 -30.94 -0.02
CA HIS A 585 -5.16 -31.71 -0.88
C HIS A 585 -4.65 -30.95 -2.11
N THR A 586 -4.26 -29.68 -1.92
CA THR A 586 -3.67 -28.82 -2.96
C THR A 586 -2.42 -28.10 -2.41
N ASP A 587 -1.73 -27.36 -3.29
CA ASP A 587 -0.59 -26.53 -2.96
C ASP A 587 -0.90 -25.02 -3.01
N ILE A 588 -2.18 -24.63 -2.93
CA ILE A 588 -2.66 -23.28 -3.26
C ILE A 588 -2.02 -22.19 -2.42
N GLN A 589 -1.86 -22.40 -1.10
CA GLN A 589 -1.31 -21.37 -0.22
C GLN A 589 0.16 -21.06 -0.53
N ASP A 590 1.00 -22.08 -0.70
CA ASP A 590 2.39 -21.91 -1.10
C ASP A 590 2.52 -21.39 -2.55
N ARG A 591 1.73 -21.91 -3.48
CA ARG A 591 1.70 -21.45 -4.87
C ARG A 591 1.28 -19.99 -4.96
N ALA A 592 0.33 -19.55 -4.18
CA ALA A 592 -0.06 -18.16 -4.06
C ALA A 592 0.86 -17.34 -3.11
N ASN A 593 2.12 -17.76 -2.97
CA ASN A 593 3.16 -17.05 -2.23
C ASN A 593 2.81 -16.80 -0.74
N GLY A 594 2.36 -17.86 -0.05
CA GLY A 594 1.97 -17.81 1.36
C GLY A 594 0.66 -17.06 1.58
N MET A 595 -0.36 -17.40 0.78
CA MET A 595 -1.71 -16.86 0.91
C MET A 595 -2.33 -17.30 2.24
N ASP A 596 -3.08 -16.40 2.86
CA ASP A 596 -4.01 -16.67 3.97
C ASP A 596 -5.42 -16.13 3.64
N GLU A 597 -6.41 -16.54 4.41
CA GLU A 597 -7.81 -16.17 4.20
C GLU A 597 -8.25 -14.97 5.08
N ASP A 598 -7.30 -14.25 5.65
CA ASP A 598 -7.56 -13.13 6.57
C ASP A 598 -7.83 -11.79 5.88
N SER A 599 -8.03 -11.78 4.59
CA SER A 599 -8.38 -10.68 3.67
C SER A 599 -7.49 -10.60 2.43
N ASP A 600 -6.73 -11.63 2.13
CA ASP A 600 -5.98 -11.71 0.90
C ASP A 600 -6.92 -11.69 -0.31
N PHE A 601 -6.41 -11.20 -1.42
CA PHE A 601 -7.14 -11.17 -2.68
C PHE A 601 -6.23 -11.56 -3.84
N MET A 602 -6.85 -12.13 -4.86
CA MET A 602 -6.19 -12.44 -6.13
C MET A 602 -6.79 -11.58 -7.24
N LEU A 603 -5.96 -11.12 -8.16
CA LEU A 603 -6.45 -10.72 -9.48
C LEU A 603 -6.77 -11.99 -10.25
N VAL A 604 -8.03 -12.16 -10.64
CA VAL A 604 -8.52 -13.33 -11.38
C VAL A 604 -9.04 -12.89 -12.74
N THR A 605 -8.68 -13.63 -13.79
CA THR A 605 -9.05 -13.32 -15.18
C THR A 605 -9.32 -14.58 -15.98
N ASN A 606 -10.29 -14.51 -16.90
CA ASN A 606 -10.55 -15.53 -17.92
C ASN A 606 -9.97 -15.13 -19.29
N GLN A 607 -9.06 -14.17 -19.38
CA GLN A 607 -8.42 -13.79 -20.64
C GLN A 607 -7.70 -15.01 -21.23
N PRO A 608 -8.07 -15.46 -22.45
CA PRO A 608 -7.69 -16.81 -22.92
C PRO A 608 -6.18 -17.06 -22.97
N THR A 609 -5.42 -16.09 -23.43
CA THR A 609 -3.95 -16.22 -23.51
C THR A 609 -3.30 -16.28 -22.14
N MET A 610 -3.82 -15.53 -21.15
CA MET A 610 -3.33 -15.59 -19.78
C MET A 610 -3.68 -16.92 -19.12
N VAL A 611 -4.88 -17.46 -19.38
CA VAL A 611 -5.31 -18.79 -18.91
C VAL A 611 -4.38 -19.86 -19.46
N LYS A 612 -4.10 -19.84 -20.77
CA LYS A 612 -3.13 -20.76 -21.41
C LYS A 612 -1.72 -20.65 -20.81
N CYS A 613 -1.27 -19.43 -20.48
CA CYS A 613 0.00 -19.24 -19.79
C CYS A 613 -0.05 -19.79 -18.36
N ALA A 614 -1.16 -19.62 -17.65
CA ALA A 614 -1.33 -20.17 -16.29
C ALA A 614 -1.31 -21.71 -16.29
N GLU A 615 -1.94 -22.35 -17.26
CA GLU A 615 -1.86 -23.80 -17.46
C GLU A 615 -0.41 -24.27 -17.62
N ARG A 616 0.36 -23.61 -18.50
CA ARG A 616 1.78 -23.91 -18.69
C ARG A 616 2.57 -23.69 -17.39
N CYS A 617 2.31 -22.59 -16.68
CA CYS A 617 3.01 -22.32 -15.43
C CYS A 617 2.69 -23.37 -14.35
N TYR A 618 1.45 -23.81 -14.25
CA TYR A 618 1.06 -24.86 -13.31
C TYR A 618 1.79 -26.19 -13.58
N LYS A 619 1.99 -26.52 -14.85
CA LYS A 619 2.66 -27.73 -15.30
C LYS A 619 4.20 -27.68 -15.21
N ASP A 620 4.80 -26.57 -15.64
CA ASP A 620 6.25 -26.46 -15.89
C ASP A 620 7.02 -25.79 -14.73
N PHE A 621 6.34 -25.09 -13.81
CA PHE A 621 6.95 -24.34 -12.72
C PHE A 621 6.43 -24.82 -11.36
N TYR A 622 7.25 -25.59 -10.65
CA TYR A 622 6.88 -26.16 -9.36
C TYR A 622 6.66 -25.10 -8.28
N THR A 623 5.79 -25.41 -7.34
CA THR A 623 5.47 -24.53 -6.20
C THR A 623 6.69 -24.21 -5.35
N ILE A 624 6.81 -22.96 -4.92
CA ILE A 624 7.89 -22.47 -4.07
C ILE A 624 7.51 -22.68 -2.62
N VAL A 625 8.39 -23.32 -1.84
CA VAL A 625 8.24 -23.50 -0.40
C VAL A 625 9.31 -22.71 0.34
N ASN A 626 8.89 -21.84 1.25
CA ASN A 626 9.76 -21.12 2.17
C ASN A 626 10.11 -22.02 3.36
N ALA A 627 11.34 -22.53 3.41
CA ALA A 627 11.86 -23.36 4.51
C ALA A 627 12.88 -22.61 5.39
N LEU A 628 12.94 -21.27 5.30
CA LEU A 628 13.77 -20.45 6.18
C LEU A 628 13.25 -20.50 7.60
N GLN A 629 14.16 -20.72 8.55
CA GLN A 629 13.82 -20.83 9.96
C GLN A 629 13.75 -19.46 10.64
N GLU A 630 13.04 -19.39 11.75
CA GLU A 630 13.07 -18.21 12.62
C GLU A 630 14.46 -18.04 13.25
N SER A 631 14.85 -16.78 13.48
CA SER A 631 16.21 -16.46 13.96
C SER A 631 16.47 -16.87 15.42
N GLY A 632 15.42 -17.12 16.20
CA GLY A 632 15.52 -17.35 17.63
C GLY A 632 15.97 -16.13 18.44
N ILE A 633 16.00 -14.92 17.83
CA ILE A 633 16.33 -13.69 18.55
C ILE A 633 15.20 -13.39 19.55
N THR A 634 15.57 -13.18 20.79
CA THR A 634 14.69 -12.79 21.89
C THR A 634 14.92 -11.33 22.26
N TYR A 635 13.87 -10.69 22.75
CA TYR A 635 13.89 -9.31 23.23
C TYR A 635 13.43 -9.26 24.68
N ASN A 636 13.87 -8.22 25.38
CA ASN A 636 13.35 -7.93 26.73
C ASN A 636 12.20 -6.91 26.65
N ASN A 637 11.35 -6.90 27.65
CA ASN A 637 10.26 -5.93 27.74
C ASN A 637 10.80 -4.57 28.22
N THR A 638 11.63 -3.93 27.39
CA THR A 638 12.22 -2.63 27.66
C THR A 638 11.98 -1.68 26.50
N LYS A 639 11.79 -0.41 26.78
CA LYS A 639 11.63 0.65 25.78
C LYS A 639 12.80 0.64 24.77
N LYS A 640 14.01 0.30 25.21
CA LYS A 640 15.20 0.17 24.37
C LYS A 640 15.07 -0.98 23.36
N ASP A 641 14.58 -2.15 23.79
CA ASP A 641 14.39 -3.28 22.88
C ASP A 641 13.25 -3.04 21.89
N TYR A 642 12.18 -2.35 22.29
CA TYR A 642 11.17 -1.87 21.34
C TYR A 642 11.78 -0.95 20.29
N ALA A 643 12.67 -0.02 20.66
CA ALA A 643 13.34 0.86 19.72
C ALA A 643 14.28 0.09 18.79
N ALA A 644 15.08 -0.86 19.32
CA ALA A 644 15.99 -1.70 18.54
C ALA A 644 15.22 -2.54 17.49
N MET A 645 14.10 -3.14 17.87
CA MET A 645 13.19 -3.86 17.00
C MET A 645 12.66 -2.95 15.88
N ASP A 646 12.15 -1.77 16.21
CA ASP A 646 11.58 -0.86 15.23
C ASP A 646 12.65 -0.23 14.32
N ASN A 647 13.87 -0.03 14.80
CA ASN A 647 15.03 0.37 13.98
C ASN A 647 15.32 -0.66 12.88
N LYS A 648 15.18 -1.95 13.20
CA LYS A 648 15.34 -3.03 12.23
C LYS A 648 14.21 -3.05 11.20
N PHE A 649 12.97 -2.93 11.65
CA PHE A 649 11.79 -3.02 10.78
C PHE A 649 11.62 -1.82 9.85
N SER A 650 12.02 -0.62 10.27
CA SER A 650 11.96 0.57 9.43
C SER A 650 12.86 0.51 8.17
N LYS A 651 13.77 -0.45 8.12
CA LYS A 651 14.63 -0.70 6.95
C LYS A 651 13.98 -1.63 5.91
N SER A 652 12.87 -2.29 6.25
CA SER A 652 12.26 -3.33 5.41
C SER A 652 11.56 -2.79 4.15
N ARG A 653 11.00 -1.57 4.18
CA ARG A 653 10.25 -1.01 3.03
C ARG A 653 11.04 -1.00 1.72
N MET A 654 12.30 -0.55 1.76
CA MET A 654 13.15 -0.52 0.57
C MET A 654 13.49 -1.92 0.08
N GLY A 655 13.59 -2.89 0.98
CA GLY A 655 13.90 -4.27 0.67
C GLY A 655 12.82 -4.95 -0.17
N ILE A 656 11.54 -4.71 0.11
CA ILE A 656 10.41 -5.29 -0.64
C ILE A 656 10.45 -4.85 -2.11
N GLY A 657 10.52 -3.55 -2.35
CA GLY A 657 10.56 -3.01 -3.72
C GLY A 657 11.86 -3.42 -4.45
N TYR A 658 12.97 -3.49 -3.72
CA TYR A 658 14.26 -3.88 -4.31
C TYR A 658 14.28 -5.37 -4.66
N SER A 659 13.75 -6.25 -3.78
CA SER A 659 13.62 -7.68 -4.06
C SER A 659 12.76 -7.93 -5.29
N SER A 660 11.56 -7.32 -5.34
CA SER A 660 10.64 -7.48 -6.47
C SER A 660 11.25 -6.99 -7.79
N ASN A 661 11.88 -5.82 -7.81
CA ASN A 661 12.51 -5.31 -9.03
C ASN A 661 13.72 -6.16 -9.48
N LEU A 662 14.47 -6.71 -8.53
CA LEU A 662 15.59 -7.60 -8.84
C LEU A 662 15.11 -8.96 -9.35
N ALA A 663 14.00 -9.48 -8.82
CA ALA A 663 13.34 -10.69 -9.35
C ALA A 663 12.89 -10.49 -10.80
N GLN A 664 12.25 -9.34 -11.11
CA GLN A 664 11.86 -9.01 -12.48
C GLN A 664 13.07 -8.89 -13.44
N LEU A 665 14.19 -8.41 -12.92
CA LEU A 665 15.44 -8.35 -13.70
C LEU A 665 16.01 -9.74 -13.96
N ALA A 666 16.10 -10.60 -12.93
CA ALA A 666 16.54 -11.98 -13.07
C ALA A 666 15.67 -12.75 -14.09
N MET A 667 14.37 -12.58 -14.02
CA MET A 667 13.41 -13.20 -14.92
C MET A 667 13.54 -12.66 -16.35
N THR A 668 13.78 -11.37 -16.55
CA THR A 668 14.07 -10.80 -17.87
C THR A 668 15.32 -11.43 -18.47
N TYR A 669 16.37 -11.62 -17.67
CA TYR A 669 17.58 -12.28 -18.14
C TYR A 669 17.37 -13.78 -18.43
N TYR A 670 16.51 -14.43 -17.64
CA TYR A 670 16.11 -15.82 -17.87
C TYR A 670 15.38 -15.98 -19.21
N TRP A 671 14.35 -15.14 -19.49
CA TRP A 671 13.64 -15.15 -20.77
C TRP A 671 14.57 -14.84 -21.94
N THR A 672 15.50 -13.88 -21.75
CA THR A 672 16.47 -13.54 -22.78
C THR A 672 17.46 -14.67 -23.06
N GLU A 673 17.87 -15.40 -22.03
CA GLU A 673 18.78 -16.55 -22.18
C GLU A 673 18.06 -17.73 -22.85
N LEU A 674 16.84 -18.00 -22.45
CA LEU A 674 16.02 -19.12 -22.95
C LEU A 674 15.76 -19.01 -24.48
N GLN A 675 15.72 -17.81 -25.03
CA GLN A 675 15.45 -17.59 -26.47
C GLN A 675 16.69 -17.59 -27.35
N LYS A 676 17.86 -17.87 -26.81
CA LYS A 676 19.06 -18.04 -27.63
C LYS A 676 19.07 -19.39 -28.36
N ASP A 677 19.74 -19.44 -29.51
CA ASP A 677 19.90 -20.70 -30.28
C ASP A 677 20.62 -21.78 -29.44
N ASN A 678 21.55 -21.37 -28.58
CA ASN A 678 22.27 -22.24 -27.64
C ASN A 678 22.20 -21.64 -26.23
N PRO A 679 21.14 -21.91 -25.46
CA PRO A 679 21.01 -21.45 -24.09
C PRO A 679 22.10 -22.04 -23.17
N ASP A 680 22.58 -21.23 -22.21
CA ASP A 680 23.50 -21.71 -21.18
C ASP A 680 22.66 -22.25 -20.00
N ASP A 681 22.57 -23.58 -19.88
CA ASP A 681 21.78 -24.27 -18.84
C ASP A 681 22.21 -23.89 -17.42
N LYS A 682 23.50 -23.69 -17.17
CA LYS A 682 24.00 -23.28 -15.86
C LYS A 682 23.50 -21.89 -15.50
N LYS A 683 23.57 -20.97 -16.45
CA LYS A 683 23.10 -19.60 -16.28
C LYS A 683 21.58 -19.54 -16.14
N LEU A 684 20.84 -20.35 -16.91
CA LEU A 684 19.39 -20.47 -16.77
C LEU A 684 19.03 -20.94 -15.37
N LYS A 685 19.72 -21.97 -14.86
CA LYS A 685 19.50 -22.46 -13.50
C LYS A 685 19.81 -21.39 -12.44
N GLU A 686 20.95 -20.69 -12.54
CA GLU A 686 21.31 -19.62 -11.61
C GLU A 686 20.26 -18.48 -11.61
N LEU A 687 19.76 -18.07 -12.77
CA LEU A 687 18.74 -17.03 -12.90
C LEU A 687 17.39 -17.49 -12.34
N TYR A 688 17.02 -18.75 -12.59
CA TYR A 688 15.81 -19.36 -12.07
C TYR A 688 15.84 -19.41 -10.54
N ASP A 689 16.91 -19.94 -9.96
CA ASP A 689 17.11 -19.99 -8.50
C ASP A 689 17.06 -18.58 -7.89
N ASN A 690 17.64 -17.58 -8.55
CA ASN A 690 17.68 -16.21 -8.05
C ASN A 690 16.27 -15.58 -7.98
N PHE A 691 15.40 -15.70 -8.97
CA PHE A 691 14.09 -15.12 -8.87
C PHE A 691 13.18 -15.90 -7.90
N ILE A 692 13.38 -17.20 -7.71
CA ILE A 692 12.72 -17.98 -6.66
C ILE A 692 13.12 -17.46 -5.28
N ILE A 693 14.43 -17.32 -5.00
CA ILE A 693 14.93 -16.78 -3.74
C ILE A 693 14.38 -15.37 -3.49
N LEU A 694 14.38 -14.52 -4.51
CA LEU A 694 13.89 -13.15 -4.40
C LEU A 694 12.38 -13.09 -4.17
N SER A 695 11.61 -14.06 -4.68
CA SER A 695 10.18 -14.18 -4.37
C SER A 695 9.94 -14.48 -2.89
N VAL A 696 10.69 -15.44 -2.33
CA VAL A 696 10.65 -15.77 -0.90
C VAL A 696 11.13 -14.60 -0.03
N LEU A 697 12.25 -13.95 -0.41
CA LEU A 697 12.77 -12.81 0.35
C LEU A 697 11.80 -11.63 0.38
N ALA A 698 11.02 -11.40 -0.68
CA ALA A 698 9.97 -10.36 -0.67
C ALA A 698 8.94 -10.65 0.43
N GLN A 699 8.50 -11.90 0.57
CA GLN A 699 7.58 -12.34 1.61
C GLN A 699 8.22 -12.25 3.01
N VAL A 700 9.44 -12.78 3.17
CA VAL A 700 10.19 -12.73 4.43
C VAL A 700 10.35 -11.29 4.95
N ILE A 701 10.63 -10.34 4.06
CA ILE A 701 10.76 -8.93 4.42
C ILE A 701 9.40 -8.31 4.79
N ILE A 702 8.32 -8.72 4.11
CA ILE A 702 6.95 -8.28 4.45
C ILE A 702 6.60 -8.74 5.86
N ASP A 703 6.89 -9.99 6.19
CA ASP A 703 6.58 -10.58 7.49
C ASP A 703 7.59 -10.23 8.58
N GLY A 704 8.72 -9.65 8.23
CA GLY A 704 9.77 -9.24 9.16
C GLY A 704 9.32 -8.32 10.31
N CYS A 705 8.11 -7.71 10.20
CA CYS A 705 7.49 -6.94 11.30
C CYS A 705 6.77 -7.79 12.33
N LYS A 706 6.55 -9.07 12.04
CA LYS A 706 5.80 -10.02 12.88
C LYS A 706 6.70 -11.15 13.41
N ARG A 707 7.77 -11.51 12.67
CA ARG A 707 8.75 -12.54 13.01
C ARG A 707 10.10 -12.25 12.37
N GLU A 708 11.16 -12.73 12.98
CA GLU A 708 12.50 -12.59 12.44
C GLU A 708 13.03 -13.92 11.92
N TYR A 709 13.69 -13.87 10.77
CA TYR A 709 14.26 -15.04 10.10
C TYR A 709 15.78 -15.12 10.29
N GLU A 710 16.34 -16.31 10.13
CA GLU A 710 17.78 -16.61 10.19
C GLU A 710 18.61 -15.94 9.09
N ILE A 711 17.95 -15.37 8.07
CA ILE A 711 18.54 -14.65 6.95
C ILE A 711 18.24 -13.15 7.07
N ASP A 712 19.27 -12.32 6.92
CA ASP A 712 19.10 -10.89 6.68
C ASP A 712 18.73 -10.67 5.20
N GLY A 713 17.44 -10.52 4.94
CA GLY A 713 16.90 -10.39 3.58
C GLY A 713 17.55 -9.25 2.77
N ASN A 714 17.87 -8.11 3.40
CA ASN A 714 18.50 -6.99 2.68
C ASN A 714 19.95 -7.31 2.25
N LYS A 715 20.70 -7.99 3.11
CA LYS A 715 22.07 -8.42 2.76
C LYS A 715 22.06 -9.49 1.67
N GLU A 716 21.09 -10.40 1.72
CA GLU A 716 20.98 -11.46 0.71
C GLU A 716 20.56 -10.88 -0.66
N ILE A 717 19.63 -9.94 -0.70
CA ILE A 717 19.29 -9.20 -1.93
C ILE A 717 20.50 -8.48 -2.50
N ASP A 718 21.30 -7.81 -1.63
CA ASP A 718 22.52 -7.13 -2.06
C ASP A 718 23.57 -8.12 -2.61
N ARG A 719 23.71 -9.31 -2.01
CA ARG A 719 24.55 -10.40 -2.51
C ARG A 719 24.13 -10.84 -3.91
N ILE A 720 22.84 -11.16 -4.09
CA ILE A 720 22.29 -11.60 -5.38
C ILE A 720 22.48 -10.52 -6.45
N SER A 721 22.27 -9.25 -6.12
CA SER A 721 22.44 -8.14 -7.07
C SER A 721 23.85 -8.02 -7.65
N LYS A 722 24.84 -8.59 -6.98
CA LYS A 722 26.26 -8.57 -7.37
C LYS A 722 26.71 -9.82 -8.13
N LEU A 723 25.86 -10.83 -8.27
CA LEU A 723 26.19 -12.04 -9.01
C LEU A 723 26.48 -11.74 -10.49
N PRO A 724 27.44 -12.45 -11.12
CA PRO A 724 27.77 -12.23 -12.54
C PRO A 724 26.58 -12.38 -13.48
N CYS A 725 25.70 -13.34 -13.24
CA CYS A 725 24.49 -13.59 -14.04
C CYS A 725 23.48 -12.43 -13.98
N MET A 726 23.55 -11.56 -12.93
CA MET A 726 22.66 -10.43 -12.74
C MET A 726 23.10 -9.16 -13.50
N SER A 727 23.98 -9.29 -14.48
CA SER A 727 24.35 -8.19 -15.36
C SER A 727 24.73 -8.65 -16.77
N ILE A 728 24.31 -7.87 -17.77
CA ILE A 728 24.68 -8.05 -19.18
C ILE A 728 25.69 -6.96 -19.55
N LYS A 729 26.80 -7.37 -20.20
CA LYS A 729 27.83 -6.46 -20.70
C LYS A 729 27.84 -6.49 -22.22
N ARG A 730 28.01 -5.33 -22.83
CA ARG A 730 28.17 -5.18 -24.27
C ARG A 730 29.52 -4.53 -24.59
N ILE A 731 30.25 -5.08 -25.59
CA ILE A 731 31.44 -4.42 -26.12
C ILE A 731 31.00 -3.17 -26.86
N VAL A 732 31.55 -2.01 -26.49
CA VAL A 732 31.26 -0.71 -27.09
C VAL A 732 32.47 -0.13 -27.85
N GLY A 733 33.56 -0.86 -27.86
CA GLY A 733 34.82 -0.50 -28.56
C GLY A 733 35.99 -1.25 -27.97
N TYR A 734 37.21 -0.91 -28.42
CA TYR A 734 38.43 -1.46 -27.91
C TYR A 734 39.34 -0.34 -27.40
N THR A 735 40.23 -0.66 -26.49
CA THR A 735 41.30 0.24 -26.02
C THR A 735 42.40 0.31 -27.08
N GLU A 736 43.34 1.27 -26.99
CA GLU A 736 44.52 1.35 -27.83
C GLU A 736 45.38 0.09 -27.77
N SER A 737 45.26 -0.71 -26.74
CA SER A 737 45.92 -2.01 -26.55
C SER A 737 45.01 -3.19 -26.94
N ASP A 738 44.03 -2.98 -27.78
CA ASP A 738 43.08 -3.98 -28.32
C ASP A 738 42.26 -4.75 -27.26
N LYS A 739 42.09 -4.19 -26.05
CA LYS A 739 41.26 -4.81 -25.00
C LYS A 739 39.83 -4.29 -25.14
N PRO A 740 38.79 -5.16 -25.04
CA PRO A 740 37.40 -4.76 -25.18
C PRO A 740 36.96 -3.78 -24.07
N LYS A 741 36.38 -2.68 -24.47
CA LYS A 741 35.62 -1.75 -23.58
C LYS A 741 34.20 -2.23 -23.45
N TYR A 742 33.74 -2.47 -22.20
CA TYR A 742 32.39 -2.93 -21.93
C TYR A 742 31.50 -1.79 -21.45
N LYS A 743 30.27 -1.76 -21.95
CA LYS A 743 29.16 -1.02 -21.37
C LYS A 743 28.22 -2.01 -20.66
N LYS A 744 27.81 -1.70 -19.46
CA LYS A 744 26.91 -2.52 -18.69
C LYS A 744 25.45 -2.14 -19.03
N TYR A 745 24.66 -3.13 -19.45
CA TYR A 745 23.23 -3.02 -19.70
C TYR A 745 22.51 -3.89 -18.67
N ASP A 746 21.86 -3.22 -17.70
CA ASP A 746 21.29 -3.94 -16.56
C ASP A 746 19.77 -4.01 -16.59
N PHE A 747 19.09 -3.15 -17.40
CA PHE A 747 17.68 -2.95 -17.26
C PHE A 747 16.92 -3.12 -18.57
N PRO A 748 15.79 -3.87 -18.58
CA PRO A 748 14.83 -3.82 -19.64
C PRO A 748 14.16 -2.45 -19.73
N GLU A 749 13.58 -2.14 -20.88
CA GLU A 749 13.06 -0.80 -21.18
C GLU A 749 11.99 -0.34 -20.20
N PHE A 750 11.07 -1.24 -19.80
CA PHE A 750 9.99 -0.90 -18.89
C PHE A 750 10.45 -0.39 -17.51
N MET A 751 11.66 -0.77 -17.08
CA MET A 751 12.19 -0.33 -15.78
C MET A 751 12.48 1.17 -15.71
N LYS A 752 12.56 1.88 -16.86
CA LYS A 752 12.64 3.34 -16.86
C LYS A 752 11.39 4.01 -16.27
N TYR A 753 10.25 3.30 -16.31
CA TYR A 753 8.99 3.79 -15.76
C TYR A 753 8.73 3.36 -14.31
N THR A 754 9.38 2.29 -13.86
CA THR A 754 9.21 1.73 -12.51
C THR A 754 10.26 2.23 -11.52
N ARG A 755 11.37 2.80 -12.03
CA ARG A 755 12.44 3.36 -11.20
C ARG A 755 12.44 4.88 -11.28
N GLU A 756 11.93 5.52 -10.26
CA GLU A 756 12.10 6.96 -10.06
C GLU A 756 13.24 7.21 -9.08
N ILE A 757 14.30 7.92 -9.55
CA ILE A 757 15.41 8.33 -8.68
C ILE A 757 15.21 9.82 -8.38
N LYS A 758 14.57 10.12 -7.26
CA LYS A 758 14.36 11.50 -6.81
C LYS A 758 15.21 11.87 -5.59
N TYR A 759 15.92 10.90 -4.99
CA TYR A 759 16.61 11.10 -3.72
C TYR A 759 17.98 10.41 -3.67
N THR A 760 18.89 10.96 -2.84
CA THR A 760 20.16 10.30 -2.52
C THR A 760 19.90 9.03 -1.71
N LYS A 761 20.89 8.14 -1.65
CA LYS A 761 20.91 7.00 -0.72
C LYS A 761 20.72 7.40 0.76
N LYS A 762 20.81 8.69 1.08
CA LYS A 762 20.63 9.27 2.42
C LYS A 762 19.27 9.98 2.58
N GLY A 763 18.35 9.86 1.62
CA GLY A 763 16.99 10.41 1.71
C GLY A 763 16.90 11.93 1.49
N LYS A 764 17.93 12.60 0.99
CA LYS A 764 17.85 14.02 0.61
C LYS A 764 17.32 14.15 -0.82
N GLU A 765 16.46 15.14 -1.05
CA GLU A 765 16.06 15.53 -2.38
C GLU A 765 17.29 15.90 -3.20
N LEU A 766 17.40 15.32 -4.38
CA LEU A 766 18.48 15.63 -5.28
C LEU A 766 18.20 16.96 -5.96
N PRO A 767 19.21 17.83 -6.15
CA PRO A 767 19.11 18.94 -7.08
C PRO A 767 18.67 18.45 -8.48
N GLN A 768 17.98 19.30 -9.23
CA GLN A 768 17.40 18.92 -10.52
C GLN A 768 18.44 18.40 -11.52
N ASP A 769 19.64 18.98 -11.51
CA ASP A 769 20.78 18.56 -12.31
C ASP A 769 21.27 17.14 -11.95
N GLU A 770 21.32 16.79 -10.66
CA GLU A 770 21.64 15.43 -10.22
C GLU A 770 20.53 14.42 -10.55
N ILE A 771 19.25 14.85 -10.48
CA ILE A 771 18.12 14.03 -10.92
C ILE A 771 18.24 13.74 -12.42
N ASP A 772 18.55 14.76 -13.22
CA ASP A 772 18.68 14.62 -14.67
C ASP A 772 19.91 13.78 -15.03
N GLU A 773 21.01 13.93 -14.30
CA GLU A 773 22.19 13.05 -14.46
C GLU A 773 21.86 11.59 -14.08
N SER A 774 21.09 11.37 -13.02
CA SER A 774 20.66 10.04 -12.61
C SER A 774 19.70 9.41 -13.63
N LYS A 775 18.79 10.20 -14.21
CA LYS A 775 17.92 9.76 -15.30
C LYS A 775 18.73 9.41 -16.56
N ASN A 776 19.75 10.20 -16.89
CA ASN A 776 20.65 9.91 -18.00
C ASN A 776 21.49 8.66 -17.75
N LYS A 777 22.00 8.46 -16.52
CA LYS A 777 22.70 7.22 -16.13
C LYS A 777 21.77 6.00 -16.26
N LEU A 778 20.52 6.10 -15.83
CA LEU A 778 19.55 5.03 -15.98
C LEU A 778 19.26 4.75 -17.46
N LYS A 779 18.97 5.81 -18.25
CA LYS A 779 18.73 5.71 -19.69
C LYS A 779 19.88 5.01 -20.43
N ASN A 780 21.13 5.28 -20.03
CA ASN A 780 22.31 4.66 -20.58
C ASN A 780 22.48 3.17 -20.20
N ARG A 781 21.73 2.66 -19.23
CA ARG A 781 21.73 1.25 -18.81
C ARG A 781 20.58 0.44 -19.40
N ILE A 782 19.68 1.07 -20.14
CA ILE A 782 18.54 0.39 -20.76
C ILE A 782 19.00 -0.35 -22.01
N ASN A 783 18.56 -1.59 -22.12
CA ASN A 783 18.74 -2.43 -23.29
C ASN A 783 17.36 -2.88 -23.82
N LYS A 784 16.99 -2.31 -24.97
CA LYS A 784 15.72 -2.62 -25.65
C LYS A 784 15.68 -4.02 -26.27
N ASN A 785 16.86 -4.63 -26.47
CA ASN A 785 16.99 -5.94 -27.08
C ASN A 785 16.83 -7.11 -26.06
N LEU A 786 16.61 -6.79 -24.78
CA LEU A 786 16.27 -7.80 -23.80
C LEU A 786 14.88 -8.36 -24.11
N VAL A 787 14.78 -9.66 -24.11
CA VAL A 787 13.52 -10.36 -24.37
C VAL A 787 12.77 -10.54 -23.06
N CYS A 788 11.60 -9.93 -22.99
CA CYS A 788 10.67 -10.17 -21.91
C CYS A 788 9.26 -9.63 -22.29
N PRO A 789 8.19 -10.15 -21.69
CA PRO A 789 6.83 -9.72 -22.00
C PRO A 789 6.60 -8.21 -21.88
N MET A 790 7.21 -7.55 -20.90
CA MET A 790 7.07 -6.11 -20.72
C MET A 790 7.79 -5.27 -21.79
N ASN A 791 8.91 -5.75 -22.35
CA ASN A 791 9.53 -5.07 -23.50
C ASN A 791 8.71 -5.28 -24.79
N TRP A 792 8.05 -6.43 -24.93
CA TRP A 792 7.11 -6.67 -26.02
C TRP A 792 5.84 -5.81 -25.89
N LEU A 793 5.36 -5.60 -24.67
CA LEU A 793 4.27 -4.64 -24.43
C LEU A 793 4.68 -3.22 -24.85
N GLU A 794 5.87 -2.78 -24.50
CA GLU A 794 6.42 -1.48 -24.93
C GLU A 794 6.46 -1.36 -26.45
N TYR A 795 6.91 -2.42 -27.15
CA TYR A 795 6.93 -2.47 -28.61
C TYR A 795 5.54 -2.27 -29.24
N TRP A 796 4.50 -2.89 -28.67
CA TRP A 796 3.13 -2.72 -29.18
C TRP A 796 2.55 -1.35 -28.84
N ILE A 797 2.85 -0.82 -27.66
CA ILE A 797 2.43 0.54 -27.26
C ILE A 797 3.09 1.60 -28.14
N ASP A 798 4.35 1.43 -28.53
CA ASP A 798 5.05 2.37 -29.43
C ASP A 798 4.42 2.42 -30.82
N LYS A 799 3.66 1.42 -31.23
CA LYS A 799 2.90 1.41 -32.48
C LYS A 799 1.58 2.19 -32.43
N ILE A 800 1.12 2.55 -31.23
CA ILE A 800 -0.08 3.38 -31.08
C ILE A 800 0.20 4.76 -31.67
N GLN A 801 -0.46 5.07 -32.79
CA GLN A 801 -0.25 6.34 -33.47
C GLN A 801 -0.74 7.53 -32.66
N ASN A 802 -0.11 8.67 -32.77
CA ASN A 802 -0.65 9.91 -32.26
C ASN A 802 -1.95 10.27 -33.00
N ALA A 803 -2.91 10.88 -32.26
CA ALA A 803 -4.11 11.39 -32.94
C ALA A 803 -3.73 12.38 -34.06
N SER A 804 -4.45 12.32 -35.18
CA SER A 804 -4.25 13.26 -36.28
C SER A 804 -4.44 14.71 -35.83
N THR A 805 -3.58 15.59 -36.27
CA THR A 805 -3.71 17.04 -36.07
C THR A 805 -4.79 17.55 -36.99
N SER A 806 -6.02 17.67 -36.54
CA SER A 806 -7.07 18.42 -37.24
C SER A 806 -7.04 19.89 -36.80
N GLU A 807 -7.55 20.77 -37.66
CA GLU A 807 -7.73 22.19 -37.31
C GLU A 807 -8.49 22.33 -35.97
N THR A 808 -8.05 23.25 -35.13
CA THR A 808 -8.65 23.55 -33.85
C THR A 808 -9.36 24.89 -33.87
N ILE A 809 -10.50 24.95 -33.21
CA ILE A 809 -11.22 26.22 -32.98
C ILE A 809 -10.54 26.94 -31.81
N PRO A 810 -10.17 28.22 -31.93
CA PRO A 810 -9.68 29.01 -30.81
C PRO A 810 -10.62 28.95 -29.62
N THR A 811 -10.12 28.66 -28.40
CA THR A 811 -10.95 28.52 -27.22
C THR A 811 -11.73 29.80 -26.87
N GLU A 812 -11.20 30.95 -27.29
CA GLU A 812 -11.79 32.28 -27.16
C GLU A 812 -13.16 32.41 -27.82
N GLN A 813 -13.43 31.62 -28.86
CA GLN A 813 -14.72 31.64 -29.55
C GLN A 813 -15.87 31.05 -28.73
N PHE A 814 -15.53 30.22 -27.76
CA PHE A 814 -16.49 29.63 -26.82
C PHE A 814 -16.65 30.47 -25.55
N PHE A 815 -15.76 31.43 -25.30
CA PHE A 815 -15.80 32.25 -24.09
C PHE A 815 -16.64 33.52 -24.31
N ILE A 816 -17.59 33.72 -23.41
CA ILE A 816 -18.47 34.89 -23.39
C ILE A 816 -17.79 35.99 -22.58
N LYS A 817 -17.30 37.03 -23.25
CA LYS A 817 -16.72 38.19 -22.56
C LYS A 817 -17.87 39.02 -21.95
N MET A 818 -17.75 39.27 -20.64
CA MET A 818 -18.72 40.07 -19.90
C MET A 818 -18.17 41.44 -19.53
N ASP A 819 -18.93 42.49 -19.82
CA ASP A 819 -18.60 43.84 -19.39
C ASP A 819 -19.06 44.08 -17.97
N GLY A 820 -18.30 44.89 -17.20
CA GLY A 820 -18.64 45.22 -15.84
C GLY A 820 -17.43 45.29 -14.91
N TYR A 821 -17.72 45.58 -13.64
CA TYR A 821 -16.70 45.77 -12.62
C TYR A 821 -16.39 44.44 -11.90
N ALA A 822 -15.14 43.99 -11.97
CA ALA A 822 -14.66 42.83 -11.25
C ALA A 822 -14.13 43.24 -9.87
N ASN A 823 -14.32 42.37 -8.85
CA ASN A 823 -13.77 42.61 -7.52
C ASN A 823 -12.33 42.16 -7.41
N ASN A 824 -11.40 43.11 -7.58
CA ASN A 824 -9.95 42.81 -7.57
C ASN A 824 -9.47 42.19 -6.26
N ARG A 825 -10.07 42.56 -5.10
CA ARG A 825 -9.71 41.99 -3.79
C ARG A 825 -10.09 40.51 -3.72
N GLN A 826 -11.28 40.16 -4.21
CA GLN A 826 -11.70 38.75 -4.29
C GLN A 826 -10.82 37.98 -5.29
N MET A 827 -10.51 38.55 -6.45
CA MET A 827 -9.65 37.93 -7.45
C MET A 827 -8.25 37.61 -6.89
N SER A 828 -7.63 38.57 -6.19
CA SER A 828 -6.31 38.38 -5.57
C SER A 828 -6.34 37.29 -4.50
N LYS A 829 -7.40 37.25 -3.68
CA LYS A 829 -7.55 36.24 -2.64
C LYS A 829 -7.74 34.85 -3.22
N ILE A 830 -8.55 34.70 -4.27
CA ILE A 830 -8.77 33.42 -4.98
C ILE A 830 -7.46 32.95 -5.59
N ARG A 831 -6.71 33.83 -6.26
CA ARG A 831 -5.41 33.49 -6.84
C ARG A 831 -4.44 32.99 -5.79
N GLN A 832 -4.31 33.67 -4.66
CA GLN A 832 -3.43 33.28 -3.57
C GLN A 832 -3.75 31.87 -3.03
N ILE A 833 -5.04 31.58 -2.76
CA ILE A 833 -5.45 30.27 -2.26
C ILE A 833 -5.10 29.16 -3.27
N ILE A 834 -5.29 29.40 -4.57
CA ILE A 834 -5.01 28.40 -5.61
C ILE A 834 -3.50 28.24 -5.83
N GLU A 835 -2.71 29.29 -5.67
CA GLU A 835 -1.24 29.22 -5.72
C GLU A 835 -0.68 28.41 -4.54
N ASP A 836 -1.17 28.64 -3.33
CA ASP A 836 -0.80 27.87 -2.15
C ASP A 836 -1.19 26.38 -2.31
N TYR A 837 -2.35 26.13 -2.92
CA TYR A 837 -2.79 24.78 -3.24
C TYR A 837 -1.89 24.11 -4.28
N ASP A 838 -1.50 24.80 -5.35
CA ASP A 838 -0.57 24.30 -6.35
C ASP A 838 0.78 23.95 -5.75
N TYR A 839 1.29 24.80 -4.88
CA TYR A 839 2.54 24.57 -4.15
C TYR A 839 2.45 23.35 -3.24
N TYR A 840 1.35 23.19 -2.50
CA TYR A 840 1.10 22.04 -1.65
C TYR A 840 1.09 20.72 -2.43
N ILE A 841 0.33 20.65 -3.55
CA ILE A 841 0.27 19.44 -4.39
C ILE A 841 1.66 19.09 -4.92
N LYS A 842 2.43 20.07 -5.39
CA LYS A 842 3.80 19.82 -5.88
C LYS A 842 4.69 19.22 -4.80
N ASN A 843 4.58 19.71 -3.57
CA ASN A 843 5.34 19.18 -2.45
C ASN A 843 4.93 17.75 -2.08
N VAL A 844 3.62 17.46 -2.02
CA VAL A 844 3.12 16.10 -1.76
C VAL A 844 3.56 15.13 -2.86
N GLN A 845 3.44 15.52 -4.12
CA GLN A 845 3.85 14.70 -5.26
C GLN A 845 5.37 14.54 -5.37
N ALA A 846 6.15 15.49 -4.88
CA ALA A 846 7.60 15.40 -4.81
C ALA A 846 8.07 14.53 -3.65
N ASN A 847 7.22 14.27 -2.66
CA ASN A 847 7.55 13.44 -1.52
C ASN A 847 7.41 11.95 -1.85
N THR A 848 8.52 11.28 -2.16
CA THR A 848 8.57 9.85 -2.53
C THR A 848 8.46 8.91 -1.33
N PHE A 849 8.40 9.44 -0.10
CA PHE A 849 8.20 8.64 1.13
C PHE A 849 6.73 8.39 1.42
N LEU A 850 5.85 9.12 0.75
CA LEU A 850 4.42 8.84 0.80
C LEU A 850 4.11 7.74 -0.21
N ASP A 851 3.39 6.73 0.23
CA ASP A 851 2.78 5.79 -0.70
C ASP A 851 1.69 6.49 -1.54
N ASP A 852 1.29 5.88 -2.63
CA ASP A 852 0.33 6.47 -3.56
C ASP A 852 -1.03 6.74 -2.88
N ASP A 853 -1.44 5.90 -1.93
CA ASP A 853 -2.71 6.05 -1.20
C ASP A 853 -2.65 7.23 -0.24
N THR A 854 -1.61 7.32 0.58
CA THR A 854 -1.39 8.45 1.50
C THR A 854 -1.24 9.77 0.75
N SER A 855 -0.50 9.78 -0.36
CA SER A 855 -0.35 10.98 -1.21
C SER A 855 -1.69 11.42 -1.79
N THR A 856 -2.50 10.47 -2.25
CA THR A 856 -3.84 10.73 -2.79
C THR A 856 -4.75 11.28 -1.70
N GLU A 857 -4.77 10.66 -0.52
CA GLU A 857 -5.57 11.11 0.63
C GLU A 857 -5.21 12.54 1.05
N LEU A 858 -3.93 12.87 1.17
CA LEU A 858 -3.46 14.23 1.51
C LEU A 858 -3.91 15.26 0.47
N ILE A 859 -3.83 14.93 -0.82
CA ILE A 859 -4.25 15.82 -1.89
C ILE A 859 -5.77 16.02 -1.87
N VAL A 860 -6.54 14.95 -1.67
CA VAL A 860 -8.01 14.99 -1.57
C VAL A 860 -8.45 15.86 -0.37
N ASN A 861 -7.86 15.64 0.80
CA ASN A 861 -8.18 16.41 2.01
C ASN A 861 -7.82 17.90 1.84
N LYS A 862 -6.66 18.19 1.24
CA LYS A 862 -6.28 19.59 0.94
C LYS A 862 -7.22 20.21 -0.10
N SER A 863 -7.67 19.45 -1.10
CA SER A 863 -8.65 19.91 -2.09
C SER A 863 -9.96 20.33 -1.42
N LYS A 864 -10.49 19.50 -0.52
CA LYS A 864 -11.70 19.82 0.26
C LYS A 864 -11.53 21.11 1.08
N THR A 865 -10.42 21.25 1.78
CA THR A 865 -10.11 22.46 2.56
C THR A 865 -10.08 23.71 1.68
N VAL A 866 -9.41 23.63 0.52
CA VAL A 866 -9.29 24.75 -0.42
C VAL A 866 -10.67 25.12 -1.00
N LEU A 867 -11.48 24.14 -1.36
CA LEU A 867 -12.83 24.39 -1.88
C LEU A 867 -13.73 25.05 -0.81
N ASP A 868 -13.59 24.64 0.47
CA ASP A 868 -14.29 25.29 1.58
C ASP A 868 -13.81 26.73 1.77
N GLU A 869 -12.51 26.99 1.71
CA GLU A 869 -11.95 28.36 1.78
C GLU A 869 -12.43 29.22 0.60
N LEU A 870 -12.48 28.68 -0.61
CA LEU A 870 -12.97 29.38 -1.81
C LEU A 870 -14.48 29.68 -1.70
N SER A 871 -15.28 28.74 -1.18
CA SER A 871 -16.73 28.91 -1.00
C SER A 871 -17.07 30.05 -0.05
N LYS A 872 -16.25 30.27 0.99
CA LYS A 872 -16.40 31.37 1.98
C LYS A 872 -16.21 32.76 1.38
N ILE A 873 -15.58 32.88 0.20
CA ILE A 873 -15.38 34.18 -0.45
C ILE A 873 -16.71 34.73 -0.99
N LYS A 874 -17.71 33.87 -1.24
CA LYS A 874 -19.06 34.22 -1.70
C LYS A 874 -19.04 35.22 -2.87
N VAL A 875 -18.46 34.81 -4.00
CA VAL A 875 -18.39 35.63 -5.20
C VAL A 875 -19.80 35.81 -5.78
N GLY A 876 -20.44 36.96 -5.48
CA GLY A 876 -21.77 37.31 -5.98
C GLY A 876 -21.76 37.74 -7.45
N ASN A 877 -20.70 38.44 -7.86
CA ASN A 877 -20.60 39.03 -9.19
C ASN A 877 -19.94 38.06 -10.18
N ILE A 878 -20.70 37.64 -11.21
CA ILE A 878 -20.22 36.74 -12.26
C ILE A 878 -19.04 37.35 -13.05
N VAL A 879 -18.96 38.68 -13.21
CA VAL A 879 -17.87 39.38 -13.91
C VAL A 879 -16.50 39.08 -13.23
N THR A 880 -16.50 38.88 -11.90
CA THR A 880 -15.28 38.53 -11.17
C THR A 880 -14.74 37.15 -11.59
N ILE A 881 -15.63 36.15 -11.77
CA ILE A 881 -15.26 34.82 -12.27
C ILE A 881 -14.85 34.92 -13.74
N ASN A 882 -15.60 35.68 -14.53
CA ASN A 882 -15.34 35.91 -15.97
C ASN A 882 -13.91 36.46 -16.19
N ARG A 883 -13.48 37.45 -15.40
CA ARG A 883 -12.13 38.02 -15.49
C ARG A 883 -11.04 37.05 -15.07
N LEU A 884 -11.31 36.19 -14.06
CA LEU A 884 -10.38 35.13 -13.66
C LEU A 884 -10.23 34.09 -14.76
N ILE A 885 -11.31 33.68 -15.43
CA ILE A 885 -11.29 32.76 -16.55
C ILE A 885 -10.55 33.38 -17.75
N GLU A 886 -10.91 34.62 -18.12
CA GLU A 886 -10.27 35.38 -19.20
C GLU A 886 -8.75 35.44 -19.05
N THR A 887 -8.29 35.85 -17.85
CA THR A 887 -6.86 35.87 -17.51
C THR A 887 -6.21 34.48 -17.57
N SER A 888 -6.93 33.45 -17.11
CA SER A 888 -6.40 32.08 -17.07
C SER A 888 -6.27 31.44 -18.44
N LEU A 889 -7.19 31.79 -19.37
CA LEU A 889 -7.14 31.35 -20.76
C LEU A 889 -6.16 32.18 -21.62
N GLY A 890 -5.66 33.29 -21.10
CA GLY A 890 -4.75 34.19 -21.83
C GLY A 890 -5.43 34.98 -22.92
N ILE A 891 -6.74 35.24 -22.80
CA ILE A 891 -7.55 36.00 -23.79
C ILE A 891 -7.27 37.51 -23.72
N GLU A 892 -6.67 38.00 -22.63
CA GLU A 892 -6.41 39.42 -22.41
C GLU A 892 -5.41 40.02 -23.41
N SER A 893 -5.88 41.02 -24.02
CA SER A 893 -5.33 42.15 -24.78
C SER A 893 -3.82 42.20 -25.10
N LYS A 894 -3.61 42.82 -26.26
CA LYS A 894 -2.36 43.16 -26.94
C LYS A 894 -1.32 43.97 -26.14
N ASN A 895 -1.52 44.27 -24.85
CA ASN A 895 -0.57 44.98 -23.99
C ASN A 895 0.00 44.07 -22.91
N ASN A 896 1.10 43.44 -23.25
CA ASN A 896 1.86 42.44 -22.55
C ASN A 896 2.68 43.01 -21.41
N SER A 897 2.14 43.05 -20.20
CA SER A 897 2.97 43.17 -19.01
C SER A 897 2.46 42.37 -17.79
N SER A 898 1.52 41.46 -17.94
CA SER A 898 1.08 40.67 -16.80
C SER A 898 1.95 39.43 -16.60
N ILE A 899 2.47 39.27 -15.39
CA ILE A 899 3.22 38.13 -14.85
C ILE A 899 2.52 36.77 -15.08
N TYR A 900 1.28 36.78 -15.48
CA TYR A 900 0.40 35.60 -15.65
C TYR A 900 0.48 34.96 -17.05
N TYR A 901 1.00 35.61 -18.07
CA TYR A 901 1.07 35.08 -19.45
C TYR A 901 2.10 33.94 -19.58
N ASN A 902 3.05 33.82 -18.65
CA ASN A 902 4.08 32.78 -18.64
C ASN A 902 3.78 31.59 -17.71
N LYS A 903 2.60 31.54 -17.07
CA LYS A 903 2.24 30.39 -16.23
C LYS A 903 1.86 29.19 -17.07
N SER A 904 2.36 28.02 -16.68
CA SER A 904 2.17 26.75 -17.40
C SER A 904 0.69 26.43 -17.59
N GLN A 905 0.34 25.71 -18.67
CA GLN A 905 -1.03 25.24 -18.90
C GLN A 905 -1.58 24.37 -17.75
N LYS A 906 -0.71 23.74 -16.95
CA LYS A 906 -1.09 23.04 -15.71
C LYS A 906 -1.68 23.96 -14.66
N TYR A 907 -1.16 25.17 -14.51
CA TYR A 907 -1.70 26.18 -13.61
C TYR A 907 -3.08 26.67 -14.11
N THR A 908 -3.21 26.95 -15.42
CA THR A 908 -4.48 27.34 -16.03
C THR A 908 -5.55 26.28 -15.78
N ARG A 909 -5.26 25.02 -16.03
CA ARG A 909 -6.16 23.90 -15.73
C ARG A 909 -6.61 23.88 -14.27
N LYS A 910 -5.68 24.08 -13.33
CA LYS A 910 -5.97 24.08 -11.89
C LYS A 910 -6.85 25.24 -11.50
N MET A 911 -6.56 26.43 -12.01
CA MET A 911 -7.38 27.63 -11.79
C MET A 911 -8.81 27.40 -12.29
N LEU A 912 -8.98 26.97 -13.53
CA LEU A 912 -10.31 26.71 -14.09
C LEU A 912 -11.08 25.66 -13.30
N ASN A 913 -10.41 24.56 -12.91
CA ASN A 913 -11.05 23.51 -12.10
C ASN A 913 -11.49 24.01 -10.73
N CYS A 914 -10.68 24.82 -10.06
CA CYS A 914 -11.07 25.41 -8.77
C CYS A 914 -12.24 26.39 -8.91
N LEU A 915 -12.26 27.20 -9.96
CA LEU A 915 -13.37 28.11 -10.25
C LEU A 915 -14.66 27.34 -10.59
N TYR A 916 -14.57 26.29 -11.37
CA TYR A 916 -15.68 25.40 -11.70
C TYR A 916 -16.25 24.76 -10.43
N LYS A 917 -15.40 24.15 -9.59
CA LYS A 917 -15.83 23.51 -8.33
C LYS A 917 -16.34 24.49 -7.28
N MET A 918 -15.85 25.74 -7.29
CA MET A 918 -16.33 26.80 -6.42
C MET A 918 -17.79 27.17 -6.73
N ASN A 919 -18.13 27.28 -8.00
CA ASN A 919 -19.51 27.56 -8.46
C ASN A 919 -19.70 27.10 -9.91
N LYS A 920 -20.16 25.88 -10.06
CA LYS A 920 -20.37 25.23 -11.35
C LYS A 920 -21.26 26.05 -12.31
N GLU A 921 -22.42 26.50 -11.83
CA GLU A 921 -23.39 27.24 -12.66
C GLU A 921 -22.77 28.55 -13.16
N LYS A 922 -22.23 29.36 -12.26
CA LYS A 922 -21.59 30.64 -12.67
C LYS A 922 -20.36 30.43 -13.56
N PHE A 923 -19.65 29.32 -13.38
CA PHE A 923 -18.54 29.01 -14.27
C PHE A 923 -19.03 28.69 -15.69
N LEU A 924 -20.00 27.81 -15.81
CA LEU A 924 -20.53 27.37 -17.13
C LEU A 924 -21.19 28.52 -17.92
N LEU A 925 -21.84 29.49 -17.24
CA LEU A 925 -22.40 30.68 -17.90
C LEU A 925 -21.36 31.54 -18.66
N ASN A 926 -20.07 31.31 -18.47
CA ASN A 926 -19.03 32.02 -19.20
C ASN A 926 -18.66 31.37 -20.54
N PHE A 927 -19.31 30.27 -20.89
CA PHE A 927 -19.06 29.53 -22.13
C PHE A 927 -20.36 29.31 -22.91
N ASN A 928 -20.25 29.40 -24.26
CA ASN A 928 -21.31 29.08 -25.19
C ASN A 928 -21.43 27.58 -25.43
#